data_432aaa6e05cd3ddcd2effaa202b86c07
#
_entry.id   432aaa6e05cd3ddcd2effaa202b86c07
#
_cell.length_a   1.000
_cell.length_b   1.000
_cell.length_c   1.000
_cell.angle_alpha   90.00
_cell.angle_beta   90.00
_cell.angle_gamma   90.00
#
_symmetry.space_group_name_H-M   'P 1'
#
loop_
_entity.id
_entity.type
_entity.pdbx_description
1 polymer ?
#
loop_
_entity_poly.entity_id
_entity_poly.type
_entity_poly.pdbx_seq_one_letter_code
_entity_poly.pdbx_strand_id
1 'polypeptide(L)'
;MPSPTKTERLSRVHAEALARFASVQTAVRDERELCLQDRRFYSISGAQWEGLLEQFENRPKFEVNKIHLAVIRIINEYRNNRITADFVPKAGGDDELADMCDGLFRADEVDSGAEEAYDNAFEEAVGGGIGAVRLRAVYEDDEDPEDERQRIRIEPVYDADSCVFFDLDARRQDKADAKYAFLLSFMTTDAYKSKWDDDPASWPKEISASEFDWFQADQVVVAEYYVVEEASDESRLFKAATDDERRVLRSELETDGELQEELTATGYTEDLSRRKKIKTRRVHKYIMSGGGVLEDCGYIAGKHIPVVPAYGKRLVVDGIERCMGHVRLAKDAQRLKNMQLSKLGELSASSGIEKPIFTPEQVAGHQVMWSEDNIKNYPYLLVNLVTDASGNPTPAGPIGYTKPPAIPPAMAALLQVTEQDMQDILGNQQGADKMVSNVSGEAVEMIQDRMDMQTFIYVSNFAKCVRRVGEVWLSMARELYVEEGREMKMVGHADELSAITLGEPGKDPKSGALISKNDLSRAKFDVTVDVGPSSSSRRKATVRSLVKMMQAAPDPETQKVLSSMVMMNIEGEGVADAREYFRKQLVQLGVLEPTAEEAEAIAGAQSAPDPNAILAGAMAEEAQAKAAKARAETEETAADTEKTRAETLKILAELQGQVRDLSGMMAQMRTQGRP
;
A
#
# COMPACT_ATOMS: atom_id res chain seq x y z
N MET A 1 -46.56 -15.10 20.26
CA MET A 1 -46.68 -14.66 18.87
C MET A 1 -46.04 -15.75 18.03
N PRO A 2 -46.59 -16.13 16.87
CA PRO A 2 -45.94 -17.10 16.00
C PRO A 2 -44.56 -16.53 15.57
N SER A 3 -43.57 -17.41 15.51
CA SER A 3 -42.23 -17.04 15.04
C SER A 3 -42.34 -16.48 13.61
N PRO A 4 -41.65 -15.37 13.31
CA PRO A 4 -41.72 -14.77 11.95
C PRO A 4 -41.22 -15.78 10.91
N THR A 5 -41.87 -15.82 9.77
CA THR A 5 -41.43 -16.65 8.65
C THR A 5 -40.05 -16.21 8.15
N LYS A 6 -39.29 -17.12 7.53
CA LYS A 6 -37.94 -16.80 6.98
C LYS A 6 -37.99 -15.55 6.07
N THR A 7 -39.01 -15.44 5.25
CA THR A 7 -39.24 -14.28 4.34
C THR A 7 -39.46 -12.98 5.10
N GLU A 8 -40.29 -13.01 6.16
CA GLU A 8 -40.50 -11.81 7.00
C GLU A 8 -39.25 -11.38 7.74
N ARG A 9 -38.44 -12.34 8.20
CA ARG A 9 -37.13 -12.05 8.82
C ARG A 9 -36.19 -11.37 7.83
N LEU A 10 -36.02 -11.91 6.61
CA LEU A 10 -35.14 -11.35 5.59
C LEU A 10 -35.60 -9.95 5.13
N SER A 11 -36.93 -9.75 4.94
CA SER A 11 -37.46 -8.42 4.62
C SER A 11 -37.18 -7.38 5.71
N ARG A 12 -37.24 -7.79 6.98
CA ARG A 12 -36.90 -6.92 8.12
C ARG A 12 -35.42 -6.58 8.14
N VAL A 13 -34.54 -7.57 7.93
CA VAL A 13 -33.09 -7.35 7.85
C VAL A 13 -32.76 -6.42 6.70
N HIS A 14 -33.39 -6.60 5.54
CA HIS A 14 -33.20 -5.73 4.38
C HIS A 14 -33.58 -4.27 4.66
N ALA A 15 -34.77 -4.04 5.24
CA ALA A 15 -35.21 -2.69 5.58
C ALA A 15 -34.27 -2.01 6.59
N GLU A 16 -33.80 -2.76 7.59
CA GLU A 16 -32.83 -2.26 8.57
C GLU A 16 -31.47 -1.95 7.91
N ALA A 17 -30.98 -2.82 7.02
CA ALA A 17 -29.73 -2.63 6.29
C ALA A 17 -29.79 -1.40 5.38
N LEU A 18 -30.88 -1.21 4.63
CA LEU A 18 -31.06 -0.02 3.78
C LEU A 18 -31.07 1.27 4.61
N ALA A 19 -31.77 1.27 5.76
CA ALA A 19 -31.81 2.43 6.64
C ALA A 19 -30.42 2.76 7.23
N ARG A 20 -29.68 1.75 7.66
CA ARG A 20 -28.28 1.89 8.13
C ARG A 20 -27.37 2.42 7.01
N PHE A 21 -27.47 1.83 5.82
CA PHE A 21 -26.68 2.24 4.68
C PHE A 21 -26.93 3.69 4.31
N ALA A 22 -28.20 4.11 4.17
CA ALA A 22 -28.58 5.48 3.86
C ALA A 22 -28.01 6.48 4.89
N SER A 23 -28.09 6.14 6.18
CA SER A 23 -27.54 6.98 7.25
C SER A 23 -26.01 7.13 7.14
N VAL A 24 -25.30 6.02 6.89
CA VAL A 24 -23.83 6.06 6.75
C VAL A 24 -23.45 6.80 5.49
N GLN A 25 -24.04 6.47 4.37
CA GLN A 25 -23.74 7.06 3.07
C GLN A 25 -23.93 8.59 3.09
N THR A 26 -25.05 9.07 3.66
CA THR A 26 -25.30 10.51 3.80
C THR A 26 -24.25 11.19 4.68
N ALA A 27 -23.83 10.56 5.78
CA ALA A 27 -22.87 11.13 6.71
C ALA A 27 -21.45 11.24 6.13
N VAL A 28 -21.03 10.28 5.30
CA VAL A 28 -19.66 10.21 4.77
C VAL A 28 -19.52 10.68 3.32
N ARG A 29 -20.63 10.96 2.64
CA ARG A 29 -20.70 11.28 1.21
C ARG A 29 -19.71 12.35 0.78
N ASP A 30 -19.75 13.52 1.41
CA ASP A 30 -18.91 14.65 1.02
C ASP A 30 -17.41 14.32 1.16
N GLU A 31 -17.06 13.63 2.24
CA GLU A 31 -15.66 13.25 2.47
C GLU A 31 -15.17 12.19 1.48
N ARG A 32 -16.04 11.22 1.14
CA ARG A 32 -15.73 10.18 0.15
C ARG A 32 -15.60 10.74 -1.26
N GLU A 33 -16.45 11.69 -1.61
CA GLU A 33 -16.35 12.40 -2.88
C GLU A 33 -15.03 13.17 -2.98
N LEU A 34 -14.61 13.83 -1.90
CA LEU A 34 -13.30 14.48 -1.85
C LEU A 34 -12.14 13.47 -2.02
N CYS A 35 -12.22 12.28 -1.42
CA CYS A 35 -11.22 11.23 -1.59
C CYS A 35 -11.12 10.77 -3.05
N LEU A 36 -12.26 10.53 -3.70
CA LEU A 36 -12.33 10.16 -5.11
C LEU A 36 -11.78 11.26 -6.03
N GLN A 37 -12.14 12.53 -5.75
CA GLN A 37 -11.60 13.68 -6.46
C GLN A 37 -10.09 13.81 -6.29
N ASP A 38 -9.54 13.49 -5.12
CA ASP A 38 -8.09 13.51 -4.87
C ASP A 38 -7.37 12.44 -5.70
N ARG A 39 -7.94 11.22 -5.78
CA ARG A 39 -7.41 10.14 -6.62
C ARG A 39 -7.43 10.51 -8.11
N ARG A 40 -8.54 11.03 -8.60
CA ARG A 40 -8.66 11.49 -10.00
C ARG A 40 -7.68 12.60 -10.31
N PHE A 41 -7.48 13.53 -9.39
CA PHE A 41 -6.65 14.72 -9.58
C PHE A 41 -5.18 14.37 -9.92
N TYR A 42 -4.61 13.34 -9.31
CA TYR A 42 -3.21 12.98 -9.58
C TYR A 42 -3.03 11.89 -10.64
N SER A 43 -4.06 11.08 -10.89
CA SER A 43 -3.97 9.91 -11.77
C SER A 43 -4.51 10.15 -13.17
N ILE A 44 -5.56 10.98 -13.33
CA ILE A 44 -6.23 11.19 -14.60
C ILE A 44 -5.74 12.49 -15.25
N SER A 45 -5.26 12.39 -16.49
CA SER A 45 -4.87 13.56 -17.28
C SER A 45 -6.09 14.46 -17.55
N GLY A 46 -5.91 15.75 -17.33
CA GLY A 46 -6.96 16.77 -17.50
C GLY A 46 -7.80 17.02 -16.23
N ALA A 47 -7.81 16.10 -15.26
CA ALA A 47 -8.59 16.25 -14.04
C ALA A 47 -8.16 17.48 -13.19
N GLN A 48 -6.92 17.92 -13.34
CA GLN A 48 -6.42 19.12 -12.63
C GLN A 48 -7.12 20.41 -13.07
N TRP A 49 -7.75 20.40 -14.24
CA TRP A 49 -8.49 21.52 -14.81
C TRP A 49 -10.01 21.44 -14.58
N GLU A 50 -10.50 20.37 -13.98
CA GLU A 50 -11.93 20.24 -13.67
C GLU A 50 -12.40 21.38 -12.74
N GLY A 51 -13.56 21.95 -13.05
CA GLY A 51 -14.12 23.10 -12.35
C GLY A 51 -13.55 24.47 -12.77
N LEU A 52 -12.48 24.50 -13.58
CA LEU A 52 -11.86 25.72 -14.11
C LEU A 52 -12.02 25.86 -15.64
N LEU A 53 -12.72 24.93 -16.25
CA LEU A 53 -12.80 24.80 -17.72
C LEU A 53 -13.37 26.04 -18.42
N GLU A 54 -14.39 26.67 -17.85
CA GLU A 54 -15.04 27.87 -18.45
C GLU A 54 -14.06 29.03 -18.62
N GLN A 55 -13.17 29.23 -17.66
CA GLN A 55 -12.19 30.31 -17.71
C GLN A 55 -11.06 30.07 -18.72
N PHE A 56 -10.80 28.79 -19.04
CA PHE A 56 -9.69 28.35 -19.89
C PHE A 56 -10.14 27.61 -21.15
N GLU A 57 -11.40 27.74 -21.57
CA GLU A 57 -11.98 26.97 -22.67
C GLU A 57 -11.18 27.10 -23.98
N ASN A 58 -10.73 28.32 -24.29
CA ASN A 58 -9.98 28.63 -25.51
C ASN A 58 -8.49 28.97 -25.27
N ARG A 59 -7.95 28.57 -24.10
CA ARG A 59 -6.55 28.85 -23.75
C ARG A 59 -5.74 27.56 -23.61
N PRO A 60 -4.42 27.62 -23.79
CA PRO A 60 -3.57 26.46 -23.58
C PRO A 60 -3.69 25.96 -22.13
N LYS A 61 -3.84 24.65 -21.98
CA LYS A 61 -3.98 23.98 -20.69
C LYS A 61 -2.77 23.08 -20.50
N PHE A 62 -1.72 23.60 -19.86
CA PHE A 62 -0.54 22.81 -19.52
C PHE A 62 -0.74 22.14 -18.17
N GLU A 63 -0.46 20.86 -18.11
CA GLU A 63 -0.50 20.06 -16.90
C GLU A 63 0.89 19.49 -16.61
N VAL A 64 1.50 19.94 -15.52
CA VAL A 64 2.79 19.43 -15.04
C VAL A 64 2.57 18.82 -13.66
N ASN A 65 2.22 17.53 -13.65
CA ASN A 65 1.79 16.82 -12.46
C ASN A 65 2.98 16.48 -11.55
N LYS A 66 3.25 17.33 -10.56
CA LYS A 66 4.28 17.11 -9.54
C LYS A 66 3.80 16.22 -8.41
N ILE A 67 2.49 16.22 -8.15
CA ILE A 67 1.87 15.42 -7.10
C ILE A 67 2.03 13.93 -7.40
N HIS A 68 1.85 13.53 -8.66
CA HIS A 68 2.03 12.14 -9.08
C HIS A 68 3.41 11.59 -8.70
N LEU A 69 4.47 12.37 -8.90
CA LEU A 69 5.83 11.96 -8.53
C LEU A 69 5.99 11.78 -7.01
N ALA A 70 5.35 12.65 -6.21
CA ALA A 70 5.40 12.54 -4.75
C ALA A 70 4.65 11.31 -4.24
N VAL A 71 3.46 11.04 -4.80
CA VAL A 71 2.65 9.86 -4.46
C VAL A 71 3.40 8.57 -4.81
N ILE A 72 3.93 8.46 -6.04
CA ILE A 72 4.70 7.27 -6.46
C ILE A 72 5.93 7.05 -5.58
N ARG A 73 6.58 8.11 -5.13
CA ARG A 73 7.74 7.97 -4.24
C ARG A 73 7.35 7.32 -2.92
N ILE A 74 6.24 7.74 -2.30
CA ILE A 74 5.74 7.15 -1.06
C ILE A 74 5.35 5.68 -1.27
N ILE A 75 4.71 5.37 -2.38
CA ILE A 75 4.33 3.99 -2.73
C ILE A 75 5.58 3.12 -2.90
N ASN A 76 6.59 3.61 -3.63
CA ASN A 76 7.82 2.87 -3.85
C ASN A 76 8.63 2.68 -2.55
N GLU A 77 8.60 3.65 -1.64
CA GLU A 77 9.21 3.52 -0.31
C GLU A 77 8.55 2.38 0.48
N TYR A 78 7.22 2.31 0.48
CA TYR A 78 6.50 1.19 1.09
C TYR A 78 6.82 -0.15 0.40
N ARG A 79 6.84 -0.21 -0.93
CA ARG A 79 7.15 -1.43 -1.69
C ARG A 79 8.57 -1.95 -1.41
N ASN A 80 9.51 -1.06 -1.14
CA ASN A 80 10.87 -1.43 -0.74
C ASN A 80 10.95 -1.90 0.72
N ASN A 81 10.05 -1.39 1.58
CA ASN A 81 10.03 -1.65 3.01
C ASN A 81 8.67 -2.25 3.38
N ARG A 82 8.43 -3.49 2.97
CA ARG A 82 7.16 -4.18 3.24
C ARG A 82 6.92 -4.36 4.72
N ILE A 83 5.66 -4.23 5.10
CA ILE A 83 5.19 -4.42 6.47
C ILE A 83 4.68 -5.85 6.58
N THR A 84 5.15 -6.59 7.56
CA THR A 84 4.73 -7.96 7.85
C THR A 84 4.07 -8.03 9.22
N ALA A 85 3.07 -8.91 9.36
CA ALA A 85 2.46 -9.22 10.65
C ALA A 85 3.16 -10.44 11.24
N ASP A 86 3.51 -10.37 12.52
CA ASP A 86 4.11 -11.45 13.29
C ASP A 86 3.23 -11.75 14.51
N PHE A 87 3.10 -13.03 14.86
CA PHE A 87 2.30 -13.50 15.98
C PHE A 87 3.16 -13.75 17.20
N VAL A 88 2.79 -13.14 18.32
CA VAL A 88 3.54 -13.24 19.58
C VAL A 88 2.66 -13.87 20.65
N PRO A 89 3.13 -14.90 21.39
CA PRO A 89 2.34 -15.56 22.41
C PRO A 89 2.04 -14.62 23.59
N LYS A 90 0.80 -14.62 24.06
CA LYS A 90 0.36 -13.83 25.26
C LYS A 90 0.89 -14.36 26.57
N ALA A 91 1.13 -15.66 26.65
CA ALA A 91 1.65 -16.34 27.84
C ALA A 91 2.84 -17.18 27.43
N GLY A 92 4.00 -17.00 28.06
CA GLY A 92 5.22 -17.67 27.67
C GLY A 92 5.05 -19.20 27.59
N GLY A 93 5.47 -19.78 26.47
CA GLY A 93 5.57 -21.22 26.29
C GLY A 93 5.07 -21.81 24.96
N ASP A 94 4.56 -21.00 24.04
CA ASP A 94 4.04 -21.46 22.74
C ASP A 94 4.76 -20.79 21.55
N ASP A 95 6.08 -20.65 21.64
CA ASP A 95 6.88 -20.01 20.58
C ASP A 95 6.82 -20.82 19.28
N GLU A 96 6.88 -22.17 19.34
CA GLU A 96 6.74 -23.05 18.19
C GLU A 96 5.38 -22.88 17.48
N LEU A 97 4.31 -22.69 18.25
CA LEU A 97 2.97 -22.47 17.71
C LEU A 97 2.84 -21.06 17.10
N ALA A 98 3.57 -20.07 17.61
CA ALA A 98 3.63 -18.73 17.03
C ALA A 98 4.36 -18.75 15.69
N ASP A 99 5.52 -19.40 15.62
CA ASP A 99 6.28 -19.57 14.37
C ASP A 99 5.46 -20.31 13.30
N MET A 100 4.65 -21.29 13.75
CA MET A 100 3.73 -21.99 12.86
C MET A 100 2.64 -21.04 12.33
N CYS A 101 2.03 -20.20 13.19
CA CYS A 101 1.04 -19.22 12.76
C CYS A 101 1.62 -18.23 11.75
N ASP A 102 2.85 -17.75 11.98
CA ASP A 102 3.58 -16.89 11.05
C ASP A 102 3.78 -17.56 9.70
N GLY A 103 4.18 -18.84 9.73
CA GLY A 103 4.40 -19.62 8.51
C GLY A 103 3.14 -19.88 7.71
N LEU A 104 2.01 -20.17 8.37
CA LEU A 104 0.71 -20.36 7.73
C LEU A 104 0.15 -19.05 7.17
N PHE A 105 0.27 -17.96 7.93
CA PHE A 105 -0.18 -16.64 7.47
C PHE A 105 0.57 -16.21 6.21
N ARG A 106 1.91 -16.37 6.19
CA ARG A 106 2.72 -16.08 4.99
C ARG A 106 2.36 -16.99 3.82
N ALA A 107 2.04 -18.27 4.07
CA ALA A 107 1.59 -19.18 3.02
C ALA A 107 0.28 -18.70 2.39
N ASP A 108 -0.68 -18.26 3.21
CA ASP A 108 -1.95 -17.70 2.75
C ASP A 108 -1.77 -16.36 2.03
N GLU A 109 -0.83 -15.50 2.47
CA GLU A 109 -0.46 -14.27 1.76
C GLU A 109 0.10 -14.57 0.36
N VAL A 110 1.01 -15.52 0.25
CA VAL A 110 1.62 -15.91 -1.04
C VAL A 110 0.58 -16.54 -1.96
N ASP A 111 -0.23 -17.47 -1.45
CA ASP A 111 -1.22 -18.19 -2.27
C ASP A 111 -2.38 -17.30 -2.73
N SER A 112 -2.72 -16.27 -1.95
CA SER A 112 -3.76 -15.28 -2.32
C SER A 112 -3.23 -14.14 -3.18
N GLY A 113 -1.91 -13.98 -3.34
CA GLY A 113 -1.32 -12.80 -3.97
C GLY A 113 -1.59 -11.52 -3.16
N ALA A 114 -1.53 -11.61 -1.83
CA ALA A 114 -1.87 -10.52 -0.92
C ALA A 114 -1.08 -9.22 -1.17
N GLU A 115 0.06 -9.31 -1.85
CA GLU A 115 0.84 -8.14 -2.25
C GLU A 115 0.00 -7.15 -3.07
N GLU A 116 -0.82 -7.64 -4.01
CA GLU A 116 -1.71 -6.79 -4.80
C GLU A 116 -2.74 -6.09 -3.92
N ALA A 117 -3.32 -6.82 -2.96
CA ALA A 117 -4.29 -6.26 -2.03
C ALA A 117 -3.69 -5.15 -1.15
N TYR A 118 -2.49 -5.38 -0.63
CA TYR A 118 -1.79 -4.39 0.18
C TYR A 118 -1.33 -3.18 -0.64
N ASP A 119 -0.78 -3.41 -1.83
CA ASP A 119 -0.33 -2.34 -2.71
C ASP A 119 -1.49 -1.44 -3.12
N ASN A 120 -2.62 -2.03 -3.52
CA ASN A 120 -3.83 -1.27 -3.87
C ASN A 120 -4.35 -0.47 -2.67
N ALA A 121 -4.50 -1.11 -1.50
CA ALA A 121 -5.01 -0.43 -0.31
C ALA A 121 -4.10 0.72 0.14
N PHE A 122 -2.78 0.55 0.04
CA PHE A 122 -1.82 1.59 0.37
C PHE A 122 -1.86 2.75 -0.64
N GLU A 123 -1.90 2.44 -1.94
CA GLU A 123 -1.99 3.44 -3.00
C GLU A 123 -3.24 4.30 -2.87
N GLU A 124 -4.41 3.68 -2.65
CA GLU A 124 -5.66 4.39 -2.41
C GLU A 124 -5.62 5.24 -1.14
N ALA A 125 -5.02 4.73 -0.05
CA ALA A 125 -4.87 5.47 1.19
C ALA A 125 -3.94 6.68 1.05
N VAL A 126 -2.84 6.56 0.30
CA VAL A 126 -1.91 7.69 0.04
C VAL A 126 -2.52 8.69 -0.94
N GLY A 127 -3.17 8.24 -2.00
CA GLY A 127 -3.77 9.10 -3.01
C GLY A 127 -5.05 9.79 -2.54
N GLY A 128 -6.05 9.00 -2.12
CA GLY A 128 -7.38 9.48 -1.74
C GLY A 128 -7.58 9.69 -0.25
N GLY A 129 -6.91 8.88 0.57
CA GLY A 129 -7.03 8.91 2.02
C GLY A 129 -7.65 7.66 2.65
N ILE A 130 -8.22 6.76 1.86
CA ILE A 130 -8.78 5.50 2.31
C ILE A 130 -8.59 4.42 1.25
N GLY A 131 -8.14 3.26 1.70
CA GLY A 131 -8.12 2.00 0.98
C GLY A 131 -8.70 0.89 1.86
N ALA A 132 -8.82 -0.32 1.37
CA ALA A 132 -9.28 -1.45 2.16
C ALA A 132 -8.74 -2.78 1.63
N VAL A 133 -8.71 -3.77 2.53
CA VAL A 133 -8.37 -5.15 2.24
C VAL A 133 -9.50 -6.03 2.74
N ARG A 134 -9.82 -7.11 2.03
CA ARG A 134 -10.83 -8.09 2.43
C ARG A 134 -10.19 -9.46 2.65
N LEU A 135 -10.65 -10.16 3.70
CA LEU A 135 -10.35 -11.56 3.91
C LEU A 135 -11.59 -12.40 3.57
N ARG A 136 -11.39 -13.53 2.93
CA ARG A 136 -12.47 -14.44 2.56
C ARG A 136 -12.05 -15.90 2.74
N ALA A 137 -12.93 -16.70 3.33
CA ALA A 137 -12.80 -18.15 3.28
C ALA A 137 -13.29 -18.66 1.93
N VAL A 138 -12.48 -19.46 1.27
CA VAL A 138 -12.75 -20.05 -0.04
C VAL A 138 -12.40 -21.53 0.02
N TYR A 139 -13.15 -22.38 -0.65
CA TYR A 139 -12.81 -23.78 -0.75
C TYR A 139 -11.44 -23.98 -1.42
N GLU A 140 -10.69 -24.96 -1.00
CA GLU A 140 -9.36 -25.27 -1.54
C GLU A 140 -9.49 -25.80 -2.98
N ASP A 141 -10.48 -26.69 -3.21
CA ASP A 141 -10.85 -27.18 -4.52
C ASP A 141 -12.36 -27.01 -4.74
N ASP A 142 -12.72 -26.05 -5.59
CA ASP A 142 -14.13 -25.80 -5.96
C ASP A 142 -14.69 -26.89 -6.93
N GLU A 143 -13.81 -27.73 -7.51
CA GLU A 143 -14.20 -28.77 -8.47
C GLU A 143 -14.45 -30.12 -7.78
N ASP A 144 -13.91 -30.35 -6.58
CA ASP A 144 -14.15 -31.56 -5.80
C ASP A 144 -15.33 -31.39 -4.83
N PRO A 145 -16.49 -32.03 -5.08
CA PRO A 145 -17.67 -31.91 -4.21
C PRO A 145 -17.50 -32.60 -2.86
N GLU A 146 -16.46 -33.40 -2.65
CA GLU A 146 -16.17 -34.08 -1.38
C GLU A 146 -15.14 -33.30 -0.54
N ASP A 147 -14.46 -32.31 -1.09
CA ASP A 147 -13.50 -31.47 -0.36
C ASP A 147 -14.19 -30.23 0.24
N GLU A 148 -14.49 -30.29 1.53
CA GLU A 148 -15.07 -29.17 2.29
C GLU A 148 -13.98 -28.24 2.90
N ARG A 149 -12.69 -28.51 2.64
CA ARG A 149 -11.60 -27.74 3.23
C ARG A 149 -11.59 -26.31 2.67
N GLN A 150 -11.52 -25.39 3.60
CA GLN A 150 -11.48 -23.95 3.25
C GLN A 150 -10.12 -23.37 3.56
N ARG A 151 -9.76 -22.35 2.77
CA ARG A 151 -8.55 -21.56 2.92
C ARG A 151 -8.89 -20.08 3.02
N ILE A 152 -8.06 -19.32 3.74
CA ILE A 152 -8.25 -17.88 3.88
C ILE A 152 -7.51 -17.18 2.75
N ARG A 153 -8.22 -16.34 1.99
CA ARG A 153 -7.64 -15.47 0.96
C ARG A 153 -7.72 -14.01 1.37
N ILE A 154 -6.65 -13.29 1.10
CA ILE A 154 -6.54 -11.84 1.27
C ILE A 154 -6.73 -11.22 -0.11
N GLU A 155 -7.82 -10.47 -0.29
CA GLU A 155 -8.24 -9.95 -1.59
C GLU A 155 -8.21 -8.42 -1.61
N PRO A 156 -7.85 -7.79 -2.75
CA PRO A 156 -7.94 -6.36 -2.93
C PRO A 156 -9.40 -5.88 -2.93
N VAL A 157 -9.61 -4.69 -2.40
CA VAL A 157 -10.86 -3.96 -2.53
C VAL A 157 -10.55 -2.70 -3.33
N TYR A 158 -11.02 -2.67 -4.57
CA TYR A 158 -10.84 -1.52 -5.44
C TYR A 158 -11.88 -0.44 -5.16
N ASP A 159 -11.48 0.82 -5.30
CA ASP A 159 -12.33 1.98 -5.05
C ASP A 159 -12.96 1.96 -3.64
N ALA A 160 -12.13 1.71 -2.62
CA ALA A 160 -12.59 1.59 -1.23
C ALA A 160 -13.32 2.85 -0.73
N ASP A 161 -13.01 4.03 -1.29
CA ASP A 161 -13.73 5.28 -1.04
C ASP A 161 -15.20 5.24 -1.47
N SER A 162 -15.53 4.45 -2.48
CA SER A 162 -16.89 4.31 -3.03
C SER A 162 -17.58 3.02 -2.61
N CYS A 163 -16.82 2.00 -2.19
CA CYS A 163 -17.34 0.65 -1.95
C CYS A 163 -17.44 0.25 -0.47
N VAL A 164 -16.61 0.83 0.43
CA VAL A 164 -16.52 0.36 1.82
C VAL A 164 -17.14 1.34 2.78
N PHE A 165 -18.14 0.88 3.54
CA PHE A 165 -18.86 1.69 4.52
C PHE A 165 -18.92 0.96 5.87
N PHE A 166 -18.55 1.64 6.95
CA PHE A 166 -18.59 1.12 8.30
C PHE A 166 -19.60 1.87 9.15
N ASP A 167 -19.98 1.25 10.25
CA ASP A 167 -20.77 1.82 11.32
C ASP A 167 -20.23 3.18 11.77
N LEU A 168 -21.09 4.19 11.85
CA LEU A 168 -20.73 5.56 12.29
C LEU A 168 -20.29 5.60 13.76
N ASP A 169 -20.75 4.68 14.57
CA ASP A 169 -20.38 4.59 15.98
C ASP A 169 -18.97 4.00 16.17
N ALA A 170 -18.40 3.37 15.13
CA ALA A 170 -17.07 2.81 15.16
C ALA A 170 -16.00 3.90 15.13
N ARG A 171 -15.31 4.11 16.26
CA ARG A 171 -14.34 5.18 16.45
C ARG A 171 -12.90 4.73 16.32
N ARG A 172 -12.63 3.46 16.47
CA ARG A 172 -11.27 2.94 16.29
C ARG A 172 -10.83 3.06 14.83
N GLN A 173 -9.54 3.24 14.61
CA GLN A 173 -8.98 3.35 13.27
C GLN A 173 -9.08 2.02 12.51
N ASP A 174 -8.88 0.91 13.22
CA ASP A 174 -8.97 -0.45 12.69
C ASP A 174 -10.41 -0.98 12.55
N LYS A 175 -11.42 -0.16 12.93
CA LYS A 175 -12.85 -0.50 12.91
C LYS A 175 -13.18 -1.82 13.64
N ALA A 176 -12.36 -2.21 14.63
CA ALA A 176 -12.63 -3.40 15.46
C ALA A 176 -13.89 -3.27 16.30
N ASP A 177 -14.35 -2.07 16.56
CA ASP A 177 -15.55 -1.71 17.30
C ASP A 177 -16.80 -1.58 16.40
N ALA A 178 -16.68 -1.74 15.09
CA ALA A 178 -17.82 -1.70 14.18
C ALA A 178 -18.79 -2.85 14.43
N LYS A 179 -20.10 -2.53 14.41
CA LYS A 179 -21.18 -3.51 14.55
C LYS A 179 -21.68 -4.01 13.21
N TYR A 180 -21.50 -3.23 12.17
CA TYR A 180 -21.84 -3.61 10.79
C TYR A 180 -20.91 -2.93 9.79
N ALA A 181 -20.83 -3.53 8.61
CA ALA A 181 -20.14 -2.95 7.47
C ALA A 181 -20.83 -3.36 6.16
N PHE A 182 -20.66 -2.52 5.15
CA PHE A 182 -21.08 -2.79 3.79
C PHE A 182 -19.88 -2.77 2.87
N LEU A 183 -19.84 -3.74 1.97
CA LEU A 183 -18.93 -3.78 0.84
C LEU A 183 -19.75 -3.82 -0.44
N LEU A 184 -19.69 -2.75 -1.23
CA LEU A 184 -20.42 -2.64 -2.48
C LEU A 184 -19.63 -3.25 -3.63
N SER A 185 -20.33 -3.89 -4.55
CA SER A 185 -19.81 -4.35 -5.84
C SER A 185 -20.75 -3.90 -6.96
N PHE A 186 -20.16 -3.49 -8.06
CA PHE A 186 -20.89 -3.05 -9.24
C PHE A 186 -20.90 -4.17 -10.26
N MET A 187 -22.08 -4.56 -10.73
CA MET A 187 -22.25 -5.64 -11.71
C MET A 187 -23.06 -5.13 -12.90
N THR A 188 -22.80 -5.70 -14.06
CA THR A 188 -23.70 -5.47 -15.21
C THR A 188 -25.05 -6.11 -14.96
N THR A 189 -26.10 -5.51 -15.50
CA THR A 189 -27.49 -6.01 -15.35
C THR A 189 -27.63 -7.46 -15.82
N ASP A 190 -26.91 -7.83 -16.89
CA ASP A 190 -26.96 -9.19 -17.43
C ASP A 190 -26.29 -10.20 -16.49
N ALA A 191 -25.13 -9.86 -15.91
CA ALA A 191 -24.45 -10.70 -14.95
C ALA A 191 -25.28 -10.88 -13.67
N TYR A 192 -25.93 -9.80 -13.21
CA TYR A 192 -26.83 -9.82 -12.06
C TYR A 192 -28.01 -10.77 -12.28
N LYS A 193 -28.74 -10.62 -13.42
CA LYS A 193 -29.88 -11.47 -13.77
C LYS A 193 -29.46 -12.94 -13.93
N SER A 194 -28.30 -13.18 -14.53
CA SER A 194 -27.79 -14.55 -14.69
C SER A 194 -27.47 -15.22 -13.35
N LYS A 195 -27.03 -14.45 -12.36
CA LYS A 195 -26.60 -15.01 -11.08
C LYS A 195 -27.76 -15.24 -10.10
N TRP A 196 -28.75 -14.34 -10.05
CA TRP A 196 -29.81 -14.36 -9.03
C TRP A 196 -31.22 -14.48 -9.59
N ASP A 197 -31.40 -14.56 -10.91
CA ASP A 197 -32.74 -14.62 -11.56
C ASP A 197 -33.70 -13.52 -11.10
N ASP A 198 -33.16 -12.35 -10.73
CA ASP A 198 -33.90 -11.16 -10.28
C ASP A 198 -33.77 -10.06 -11.33
N ASP A 199 -34.89 -9.31 -11.56
CA ASP A 199 -34.90 -8.20 -12.51
C ASP A 199 -34.98 -6.85 -11.79
N PRO A 200 -33.89 -6.04 -11.82
CA PRO A 200 -33.88 -4.72 -11.19
C PRO A 200 -35.00 -3.78 -11.65
N ALA A 201 -35.50 -3.97 -12.86
CA ALA A 201 -36.61 -3.18 -13.38
C ALA A 201 -37.95 -3.45 -12.65
N SER A 202 -38.05 -4.56 -11.93
CA SER A 202 -39.23 -4.95 -11.14
C SER A 202 -39.23 -4.37 -9.72
N TRP A 203 -38.13 -3.76 -9.28
CA TRP A 203 -38.00 -3.26 -7.92
C TRP A 203 -39.00 -2.13 -7.58
N PRO A 204 -39.37 -1.98 -6.31
CA PRO A 204 -40.26 -0.90 -5.87
C PRO A 204 -39.71 0.48 -6.23
N LYS A 205 -40.59 1.37 -6.73
CA LYS A 205 -40.20 2.72 -7.15
C LYS A 205 -39.63 3.58 -6.04
N GLU A 206 -39.92 3.25 -4.79
CA GLU A 206 -39.36 3.92 -3.60
C GLU A 206 -37.84 3.77 -3.50
N ILE A 207 -37.29 2.70 -4.06
CA ILE A 207 -35.84 2.46 -4.11
C ILE A 207 -35.17 3.39 -5.13
N SER A 208 -35.86 3.66 -6.25
CA SER A 208 -35.38 4.63 -7.26
C SER A 208 -35.47 6.09 -6.78
N ALA A 209 -36.19 6.35 -5.69
CA ALA A 209 -36.31 7.68 -5.06
C ALA A 209 -35.30 7.86 -3.90
N SER A 210 -34.49 6.85 -3.57
CA SER A 210 -33.43 6.98 -2.58
C SER A 210 -32.30 7.88 -3.11
N GLU A 211 -31.58 8.54 -2.22
CA GLU A 211 -30.42 9.37 -2.59
C GLU A 211 -29.27 8.56 -3.22
N PHE A 212 -29.30 7.24 -3.06
CA PHE A 212 -28.32 6.31 -3.61
C PHE A 212 -28.95 5.47 -4.71
N ASP A 213 -28.33 5.53 -5.90
CA ASP A 213 -28.80 4.80 -7.08
C ASP A 213 -28.35 3.33 -7.05
N TRP A 214 -29.20 2.45 -6.48
CA TRP A 214 -28.95 1.01 -6.48
C TRP A 214 -29.00 0.37 -7.86
N PHE A 215 -29.65 1.02 -8.80
CA PHE A 215 -29.77 0.57 -10.19
C PHE A 215 -29.60 1.75 -11.13
N GLN A 216 -28.59 1.67 -11.97
CA GLN A 216 -28.37 2.58 -13.11
C GLN A 216 -28.58 1.78 -14.41
N ALA A 217 -28.73 2.48 -15.54
CA ALA A 217 -29.17 1.89 -16.82
C ALA A 217 -28.50 0.56 -17.19
N ASP A 218 -27.21 0.38 -16.90
CA ASP A 218 -26.44 -0.83 -17.23
C ASP A 218 -25.76 -1.49 -16.02
N GLN A 219 -25.92 -0.94 -14.82
CA GLN A 219 -25.20 -1.41 -13.63
C GLN A 219 -26.13 -1.57 -12.44
N VAL A 220 -25.95 -2.65 -11.71
CA VAL A 220 -26.65 -2.97 -10.46
C VAL A 220 -25.64 -2.98 -9.33
N VAL A 221 -25.98 -2.34 -8.23
CA VAL A 221 -25.17 -2.35 -7.02
C VAL A 221 -25.62 -3.51 -6.14
N VAL A 222 -24.67 -4.36 -5.78
CA VAL A 222 -24.86 -5.46 -4.84
C VAL A 222 -23.99 -5.18 -3.62
N ALA A 223 -24.57 -5.30 -2.43
CA ALA A 223 -23.88 -5.08 -1.18
C ALA A 223 -23.67 -6.39 -0.42
N GLU A 224 -22.45 -6.66 -0.01
CA GLU A 224 -22.18 -7.59 1.07
C GLU A 224 -22.40 -6.85 2.39
N TYR A 225 -23.38 -7.28 3.16
CA TYR A 225 -23.72 -6.70 4.44
C TYR A 225 -23.28 -7.62 5.57
N TYR A 226 -22.36 -7.15 6.39
CA TYR A 226 -21.83 -7.84 7.54
C TYR A 226 -22.41 -7.27 8.83
N VAL A 227 -22.94 -8.13 9.69
CA VAL A 227 -23.50 -7.74 10.98
C VAL A 227 -22.85 -8.53 12.09
N VAL A 228 -22.36 -7.83 13.10
CA VAL A 228 -21.82 -8.44 14.31
C VAL A 228 -22.95 -8.69 15.29
N GLU A 229 -23.24 -9.94 15.56
CA GLU A 229 -24.20 -10.35 16.57
C GLU A 229 -23.45 -10.69 17.88
N GLU A 230 -23.84 -10.06 18.98
CA GLU A 230 -23.32 -10.35 20.30
C GLU A 230 -24.32 -11.25 21.05
N ALA A 231 -23.99 -12.52 21.17
CA ALA A 231 -24.73 -13.42 22.02
C ALA A 231 -24.11 -13.43 23.42
N SER A 232 -24.95 -13.33 24.44
CA SER A 232 -24.50 -13.53 25.83
C SER A 232 -24.65 -15.01 26.16
N ASP A 233 -23.54 -15.66 26.40
CA ASP A 233 -23.51 -17.07 26.83
C ASP A 233 -22.95 -17.22 28.23
N GLU A 234 -23.16 -18.36 28.85
CA GLU A 234 -22.73 -18.69 30.20
C GLU A 234 -21.70 -19.82 30.12
N SER A 235 -20.45 -19.53 30.47
CA SER A 235 -19.41 -20.53 30.62
C SER A 235 -19.59 -21.24 31.97
N ARG A 236 -19.72 -22.55 31.93
CA ARG A 236 -19.85 -23.43 33.09
C ARG A 236 -18.57 -24.24 33.29
N LEU A 237 -18.13 -24.32 34.52
CA LEU A 237 -16.95 -25.07 34.89
C LEU A 237 -17.35 -26.43 35.41
N PHE A 238 -16.81 -27.46 34.81
CA PHE A 238 -16.96 -28.83 35.25
C PHE A 238 -15.63 -29.31 35.86
N LYS A 239 -15.70 -29.90 37.04
CA LYS A 239 -14.54 -30.45 37.76
C LYS A 239 -14.67 -31.94 37.93
N ALA A 240 -13.59 -32.66 37.61
CA ALA A 240 -13.45 -34.07 37.92
C ALA A 240 -12.88 -34.30 39.34
N ALA A 241 -13.04 -35.48 39.89
CA ALA A 241 -12.45 -35.86 41.17
C ALA A 241 -10.90 -35.86 41.15
N THR A 242 -10.30 -35.86 39.98
CA THR A 242 -8.86 -35.77 39.72
C THR A 242 -8.32 -34.32 39.62
N ASP A 243 -9.12 -33.32 39.99
CA ASP A 243 -8.83 -31.88 39.91
C ASP A 243 -8.66 -31.35 38.47
N ASP A 244 -9.11 -32.13 37.48
CA ASP A 244 -9.16 -31.70 36.11
C ASP A 244 -10.35 -30.76 35.88
N GLU A 245 -10.12 -29.59 35.27
CA GLU A 245 -11.13 -28.55 35.08
C GLU A 245 -11.44 -28.42 33.58
N ARG A 246 -12.71 -28.67 33.21
CA ARG A 246 -13.21 -28.44 31.82
C ARG A 246 -14.26 -27.33 31.82
N ARG A 247 -14.11 -26.36 30.94
CA ARG A 247 -15.08 -25.27 30.72
C ARG A 247 -15.86 -25.51 29.47
N VAL A 248 -17.17 -25.47 29.55
CA VAL A 248 -18.09 -25.67 28.43
C VAL A 248 -19.08 -24.52 28.41
N LEU A 249 -19.49 -24.11 27.23
CA LEU A 249 -20.51 -23.08 27.06
C LEU A 249 -21.89 -23.65 27.23
N ARG A 250 -22.82 -22.86 27.77
CA ARG A 250 -24.20 -23.27 27.94
C ARG A 250 -24.85 -23.62 26.59
N SER A 251 -24.56 -22.85 25.54
CA SER A 251 -25.07 -23.13 24.20
C SER A 251 -24.58 -24.47 23.63
N GLU A 252 -23.34 -24.86 23.91
CA GLU A 252 -22.79 -26.18 23.53
C GLU A 252 -23.54 -27.31 24.22
N LEU A 253 -23.79 -27.17 25.53
CA LEU A 253 -24.56 -28.16 26.32
C LEU A 253 -26.03 -28.25 25.88
N GLU A 254 -26.63 -27.16 25.37
CA GLU A 254 -28.02 -27.17 24.89
C GLU A 254 -28.13 -27.73 23.46
N THR A 255 -27.04 -27.64 22.67
CA THR A 255 -27.00 -28.14 21.29
C THR A 255 -26.61 -29.61 21.24
N ASP A 256 -25.65 -29.99 22.08
CA ASP A 256 -25.11 -31.35 22.16
C ASP A 256 -25.53 -32.00 23.51
N GLY A 257 -26.70 -32.65 23.48
CA GLY A 257 -27.20 -33.34 24.65
C GLY A 257 -26.32 -34.53 25.08
N GLU A 258 -25.56 -35.15 24.19
CA GLU A 258 -24.63 -36.22 24.46
C GLU A 258 -23.43 -35.76 25.28
N LEU A 259 -22.97 -34.54 25.07
CA LEU A 259 -21.84 -33.94 25.79
C LEU A 259 -22.12 -33.83 27.32
N GLN A 260 -23.35 -33.50 27.69
CA GLN A 260 -23.73 -33.43 29.10
C GLN A 260 -23.78 -34.82 29.76
N GLU A 261 -24.23 -35.84 29.04
CA GLU A 261 -24.24 -37.23 29.50
C GLU A 261 -22.82 -37.78 29.59
N GLU A 262 -21.95 -37.48 28.65
CA GLU A 262 -20.53 -37.85 28.61
C GLU A 262 -19.77 -37.25 29.79
N LEU A 263 -19.94 -35.97 30.08
CA LEU A 263 -19.33 -35.30 31.24
C LEU A 263 -19.79 -35.91 32.56
N THR A 264 -21.07 -36.26 32.66
CA THR A 264 -21.60 -36.88 33.86
C THR A 264 -21.10 -38.33 34.01
N ALA A 265 -21.00 -39.08 32.93
CA ALA A 265 -20.49 -40.46 32.89
C ALA A 265 -18.99 -40.52 33.25
N THR A 266 -18.23 -39.52 32.86
CA THR A 266 -16.78 -39.38 33.17
C THR A 266 -16.52 -38.80 34.56
N GLY A 267 -17.55 -38.53 35.36
CA GLY A 267 -17.43 -38.11 36.77
C GLY A 267 -17.15 -36.61 36.97
N TYR A 268 -17.40 -35.79 35.97
CA TYR A 268 -17.34 -34.33 36.12
C TYR A 268 -18.60 -33.80 36.83
N THR A 269 -18.42 -32.89 37.76
CA THR A 269 -19.49 -32.18 38.45
C THR A 269 -19.42 -30.69 38.18
N GLU A 270 -20.57 -30.06 37.89
CA GLU A 270 -20.65 -28.63 37.63
C GLU A 270 -20.37 -27.81 38.91
N ASP A 271 -19.40 -26.86 38.82
CA ASP A 271 -19.15 -25.88 39.87
C ASP A 271 -20.04 -24.65 39.66
N LEU A 272 -21.17 -24.62 40.35
CA LEU A 272 -22.17 -23.56 40.26
C LEU A 272 -21.64 -22.20 40.73
N SER A 273 -20.53 -22.15 41.48
CA SER A 273 -19.95 -20.90 42.02
C SER A 273 -19.10 -20.17 41.00
N ARG A 274 -18.66 -20.83 39.93
CA ARG A 274 -17.74 -20.30 38.92
C ARG A 274 -18.36 -20.13 37.52
N ARG A 275 -19.65 -19.80 37.50
CA ARG A 275 -20.33 -19.43 36.25
C ARG A 275 -19.87 -18.04 35.79
N LYS A 276 -19.44 -17.91 34.54
CA LYS A 276 -19.00 -16.65 33.94
C LYS A 276 -19.84 -16.33 32.71
N LYS A 277 -20.50 -15.17 32.71
CA LYS A 277 -21.13 -14.67 31.50
C LYS A 277 -20.06 -14.26 30.49
N ILE A 278 -20.12 -14.85 29.32
CA ILE A 278 -19.23 -14.59 28.22
C ILE A 278 -20.06 -13.96 27.09
N LYS A 279 -19.52 -12.95 26.47
CA LYS A 279 -20.09 -12.42 25.23
C LYS A 279 -19.37 -13.09 24.07
N THR A 280 -20.09 -13.90 23.32
CA THR A 280 -19.63 -14.46 22.04
C THR A 280 -20.02 -13.51 20.92
N ARG A 281 -19.07 -13.21 20.05
CA ARG A 281 -19.30 -12.40 18.86
C ARG A 281 -19.28 -13.33 17.66
N ARG A 282 -20.28 -13.22 16.78
CA ARG A 282 -20.36 -13.90 15.48
C ARG A 282 -20.69 -12.89 14.42
N VAL A 283 -20.21 -13.10 13.22
CA VAL A 283 -20.46 -12.21 12.08
C VAL A 283 -21.40 -12.91 11.12
N HIS A 284 -22.56 -12.32 10.87
CA HIS A 284 -23.52 -12.79 9.89
C HIS A 284 -23.33 -12.02 8.59
N LYS A 285 -23.27 -12.73 7.48
CA LYS A 285 -23.12 -12.15 6.14
C LYS A 285 -24.39 -12.30 5.34
N TYR A 286 -24.85 -11.21 4.75
CA TYR A 286 -25.94 -11.17 3.78
C TYR A 286 -25.43 -10.57 2.47
N ILE A 287 -25.89 -11.09 1.34
CA ILE A 287 -25.75 -10.46 0.03
C ILE A 287 -27.10 -9.83 -0.29
N MET A 288 -27.11 -8.54 -0.58
CA MET A 288 -28.33 -7.79 -0.81
C MET A 288 -28.21 -6.83 -1.99
N SER A 289 -29.33 -6.53 -2.59
CA SER A 289 -29.50 -5.46 -3.57
C SER A 289 -30.47 -4.42 -3.07
N GLY A 290 -30.75 -3.40 -3.86
CA GLY A 290 -31.81 -2.47 -3.55
C GLY A 290 -33.20 -3.16 -3.42
N GLY A 291 -33.43 -4.22 -4.16
CA GLY A 291 -34.71 -4.94 -4.16
C GLY A 291 -34.96 -5.89 -3.00
N GLY A 292 -33.91 -6.45 -2.42
CA GLY A 292 -34.06 -7.44 -1.35
C GLY A 292 -32.74 -8.09 -0.93
N VAL A 293 -32.85 -9.00 0.03
CA VAL A 293 -31.74 -9.90 0.36
C VAL A 293 -31.70 -11.00 -0.71
N LEU A 294 -30.61 -11.07 -1.42
CA LEU A 294 -30.37 -12.06 -2.49
C LEU A 294 -29.96 -13.41 -1.88
N GLU A 295 -29.08 -13.36 -0.89
CA GLU A 295 -28.50 -14.55 -0.29
C GLU A 295 -28.27 -14.33 1.21
N ASP A 296 -28.67 -15.31 2.02
CA ASP A 296 -28.34 -15.39 3.45
C ASP A 296 -27.20 -16.41 3.60
N CYS A 297 -25.97 -15.89 3.65
CA CYS A 297 -24.77 -16.72 3.76
C CYS A 297 -24.56 -17.30 5.17
N GLY A 298 -25.38 -16.89 6.15
CA GLY A 298 -25.24 -17.33 7.52
C GLY A 298 -24.06 -16.71 8.25
N TYR A 299 -23.55 -17.42 9.28
CA TYR A 299 -22.39 -16.97 10.02
C TYR A 299 -21.12 -17.35 9.28
N ILE A 300 -20.24 -16.38 9.14
CA ILE A 300 -18.90 -16.60 8.56
C ILE A 300 -17.90 -16.97 9.65
N ALA A 301 -16.81 -17.61 9.25
CA ALA A 301 -15.70 -17.92 10.16
C ALA A 301 -15.08 -16.66 10.76
N GLY A 302 -14.76 -16.74 12.05
CA GLY A 302 -14.16 -15.65 12.79
C GLY A 302 -15.15 -14.71 13.48
N LYS A 303 -14.60 -13.89 14.38
CA LYS A 303 -15.34 -12.99 15.29
C LYS A 303 -15.33 -11.53 14.83
N HIS A 304 -14.70 -11.26 13.71
CA HIS A 304 -14.44 -9.92 13.22
C HIS A 304 -14.99 -9.74 11.81
N ILE A 305 -15.40 -8.51 11.49
CA ILE A 305 -15.75 -8.14 10.13
C ILE A 305 -14.51 -8.33 9.25
N PRO A 306 -14.61 -9.09 8.13
CA PRO A 306 -13.46 -9.47 7.32
C PRO A 306 -13.05 -8.39 6.30
N VAL A 307 -13.41 -7.13 6.55
CA VAL A 307 -13.00 -5.97 5.76
C VAL A 307 -12.20 -5.05 6.67
N VAL A 308 -10.98 -4.74 6.26
CA VAL A 308 -10.04 -3.94 7.04
C VAL A 308 -9.69 -2.66 6.29
N PRO A 309 -10.02 -1.49 6.85
CA PRO A 309 -9.69 -0.22 6.19
C PRO A 309 -8.23 0.16 6.40
N ALA A 310 -7.63 0.72 5.35
CA ALA A 310 -6.36 1.41 5.37
C ALA A 310 -6.61 2.92 5.25
N TYR A 311 -6.07 3.69 6.20
CA TYR A 311 -6.23 5.15 6.18
C TYR A 311 -4.89 5.83 5.86
N GLY A 312 -4.94 6.85 5.01
CA GLY A 312 -3.82 7.75 4.82
C GLY A 312 -3.62 8.62 6.07
N LYS A 313 -4.20 9.79 6.09
CA LYS A 313 -4.24 10.65 7.28
C LYS A 313 -5.68 10.72 7.77
N ARG A 314 -5.94 10.23 8.98
CA ARG A 314 -7.26 10.19 9.59
C ARG A 314 -7.36 11.19 10.73
N LEU A 315 -8.41 11.99 10.72
CA LEU A 315 -8.72 12.99 11.75
C LEU A 315 -10.21 12.86 12.12
N VAL A 316 -10.53 13.12 13.37
CA VAL A 316 -11.91 13.26 13.82
C VAL A 316 -12.12 14.70 14.26
N VAL A 317 -12.94 15.43 13.53
CA VAL A 317 -13.26 16.85 13.78
C VAL A 317 -14.77 16.98 13.87
N ASP A 318 -15.25 17.59 14.93
CA ASP A 318 -16.68 17.78 15.21
C ASP A 318 -17.50 16.47 15.20
N GLY A 319 -16.86 15.36 15.62
CA GLY A 319 -17.46 14.04 15.61
C GLY A 319 -17.51 13.35 14.24
N ILE A 320 -17.07 14.01 13.18
CA ILE A 320 -17.02 13.50 11.82
C ILE A 320 -15.61 12.97 11.54
N GLU A 321 -15.55 11.78 10.99
CA GLU A 321 -14.29 11.16 10.52
C GLU A 321 -13.92 11.75 9.17
N ARG A 322 -12.71 12.33 9.09
CA ARG A 322 -12.15 12.90 7.88
C ARG A 322 -10.89 12.13 7.49
N CYS A 323 -10.81 11.77 6.22
CA CYS A 323 -9.69 11.03 5.65
C CYS A 323 -9.08 11.83 4.50
N MET A 324 -7.77 11.93 4.47
CA MET A 324 -7.09 12.59 3.37
C MET A 324 -5.80 11.87 3.01
N GLY A 325 -5.51 11.86 1.71
CA GLY A 325 -4.24 11.43 1.18
C GLY A 325 -3.21 12.56 1.13
N HIS A 326 -2.11 12.28 0.47
CA HIS A 326 -1.03 13.24 0.25
C HIS A 326 -1.41 14.33 -0.76
N VAL A 327 -2.42 14.07 -1.59
CA VAL A 327 -2.86 14.92 -2.70
C VAL A 327 -3.60 16.16 -2.21
N ARG A 328 -4.51 16.02 -1.23
CA ARG A 328 -5.48 17.05 -0.85
C ARG A 328 -4.86 18.42 -0.58
N LEU A 329 -3.81 18.48 0.22
CA LEU A 329 -3.17 19.73 0.61
C LEU A 329 -2.38 20.39 -0.53
N ALA A 330 -1.97 19.62 -1.53
CA ALA A 330 -1.17 20.11 -2.64
C ALA A 330 -2.00 20.55 -3.87
N LYS A 331 -3.31 20.28 -3.89
CA LYS A 331 -4.19 20.56 -5.05
C LYS A 331 -4.15 22.01 -5.48
N ASP A 332 -4.29 22.94 -4.55
CA ASP A 332 -4.37 24.37 -4.87
C ASP A 332 -3.05 24.91 -5.40
N ALA A 333 -1.94 24.49 -4.79
CA ALA A 333 -0.60 24.86 -5.26
C ALA A 333 -0.33 24.29 -6.68
N GLN A 334 -0.74 23.05 -6.92
CA GLN A 334 -0.63 22.42 -8.26
C GLN A 334 -1.48 23.12 -9.32
N ARG A 335 -2.74 23.46 -8.99
CA ARG A 335 -3.62 24.24 -9.88
C ARG A 335 -3.03 25.61 -10.20
N LEU A 336 -2.54 26.31 -9.19
CA LEU A 336 -1.90 27.63 -9.35
C LEU A 336 -0.69 27.52 -10.27
N LYS A 337 0.15 26.51 -10.11
CA LYS A 337 1.30 26.25 -10.99
C LYS A 337 0.89 26.02 -12.44
N ASN A 338 -0.09 25.16 -12.68
CA ASN A 338 -0.60 24.88 -14.02
C ASN A 338 -1.17 26.13 -14.69
N MET A 339 -1.93 26.94 -13.94
CA MET A 339 -2.44 28.23 -14.43
C MET A 339 -1.32 29.21 -14.80
N GLN A 340 -0.29 29.31 -13.97
CA GLN A 340 0.87 30.17 -14.23
C GLN A 340 1.63 29.72 -15.48
N LEU A 341 1.91 28.41 -15.63
CA LEU A 341 2.58 27.86 -16.79
C LEU A 341 1.77 28.04 -18.07
N SER A 342 0.46 27.83 -18.02
CA SER A 342 -0.43 28.03 -19.15
C SER A 342 -0.47 29.49 -19.57
N LYS A 343 -0.54 30.40 -18.62
CA LYS A 343 -0.47 31.85 -18.89
C LYS A 343 0.87 32.26 -19.45
N LEU A 344 1.97 31.74 -18.95
CA LEU A 344 3.33 32.01 -19.46
C LEU A 344 3.47 31.49 -20.89
N GLY A 345 2.96 30.26 -21.16
CA GLY A 345 2.95 29.71 -22.53
C GLY A 345 2.13 30.55 -23.49
N GLU A 346 0.95 31.05 -23.10
CA GLU A 346 0.11 31.94 -23.86
C GLU A 346 0.86 33.28 -24.18
N LEU A 347 1.46 33.87 -23.14
CA LEU A 347 2.23 35.11 -23.31
C LEU A 347 3.46 34.88 -24.19
N SER A 348 4.16 33.76 -24.03
CA SER A 348 5.32 33.43 -24.86
C SER A 348 4.93 33.25 -26.33
N ALA A 349 3.83 32.57 -26.61
CA ALA A 349 3.31 32.38 -27.95
C ALA A 349 2.88 33.72 -28.60
N SER A 350 2.35 34.63 -27.76
CA SER A 350 1.85 35.94 -28.23
C SER A 350 2.94 37.02 -28.30
N SER A 351 4.07 36.85 -27.60
CA SER A 351 5.11 37.88 -27.43
C SER A 351 5.93 38.18 -28.70
N GLY A 352 5.91 37.27 -29.68
CA GLY A 352 6.64 37.41 -30.93
C GLY A 352 5.87 38.11 -32.06
N ILE A 353 4.60 38.43 -31.84
CA ILE A 353 3.72 38.86 -32.93
C ILE A 353 3.20 40.26 -32.67
N GLU A 354 3.83 41.22 -33.32
CA GLU A 354 3.27 42.57 -33.42
C GLU A 354 2.15 42.57 -34.48
N LYS A 355 0.91 42.80 -34.05
CA LYS A 355 -0.23 42.84 -34.97
C LYS A 355 -0.35 44.25 -35.56
N PRO A 356 -0.30 44.38 -36.89
CA PRO A 356 -0.46 45.68 -37.55
C PRO A 356 -1.91 46.15 -37.43
N ILE A 357 -2.10 47.44 -37.22
CA ILE A 357 -3.43 48.10 -37.14
C ILE A 357 -3.64 48.81 -38.45
N PHE A 358 -4.66 48.40 -39.19
CA PHE A 358 -5.03 48.99 -40.48
C PHE A 358 -6.42 49.61 -40.45
N THR A 359 -6.69 50.56 -41.38
CA THR A 359 -8.08 50.91 -41.67
C THR A 359 -8.69 49.84 -42.59
N PRO A 360 -10.01 49.64 -42.57
CA PRO A 360 -10.68 48.67 -43.43
C PRO A 360 -10.40 48.88 -44.92
N GLU A 361 -10.21 50.13 -45.33
CA GLU A 361 -9.92 50.52 -46.73
C GLU A 361 -8.50 50.09 -47.18
N GLN A 362 -7.53 50.17 -46.30
CA GLN A 362 -6.15 49.75 -46.58
C GLN A 362 -6.03 48.25 -46.85
N VAL A 363 -6.83 47.42 -46.21
CA VAL A 363 -6.77 45.93 -46.33
C VAL A 363 -7.91 45.37 -47.20
N ALA A 364 -8.76 46.23 -47.80
CA ALA A 364 -9.86 45.78 -48.64
C ALA A 364 -9.34 44.91 -49.79
N GLY A 365 -9.83 43.67 -49.94
CA GLY A 365 -9.38 42.68 -50.91
C GLY A 365 -8.11 41.87 -50.51
N HIS A 366 -7.41 42.28 -49.46
CA HIS A 366 -6.18 41.63 -48.99
C HIS A 366 -6.31 41.04 -47.59
N GLN A 367 -7.52 41.03 -47.02
CA GLN A 367 -7.79 40.61 -45.64
C GLN A 367 -7.31 39.18 -45.35
N VAL A 368 -7.54 38.25 -46.28
CA VAL A 368 -7.14 36.85 -46.13
C VAL A 368 -5.63 36.71 -46.02
N MET A 369 -4.87 37.45 -46.88
CA MET A 369 -3.41 37.43 -46.87
C MET A 369 -2.85 37.89 -45.51
N TRP A 370 -3.38 38.98 -44.95
CA TRP A 370 -2.97 39.51 -43.66
C TRP A 370 -3.42 38.64 -42.48
N SER A 371 -4.58 37.99 -42.59
CA SER A 371 -5.06 37.09 -41.54
C SER A 371 -4.31 35.75 -41.46
N GLU A 372 -3.79 35.29 -42.60
CA GLU A 372 -3.08 34.02 -42.75
C GLU A 372 -1.54 34.17 -42.72
N ASP A 373 -1.00 35.37 -42.62
CA ASP A 373 0.44 35.62 -42.66
C ASP A 373 1.25 34.87 -41.60
N ASN A 374 0.65 34.65 -40.42
CA ASN A 374 1.26 33.85 -39.36
C ASN A 374 1.25 32.33 -39.62
N ILE A 375 0.44 31.88 -40.58
CA ILE A 375 0.28 30.46 -40.91
C ILE A 375 1.00 30.16 -42.22
N LYS A 376 0.82 31.04 -43.18
CA LYS A 376 1.41 30.94 -44.52
C LYS A 376 2.45 32.07 -44.68
N ASN A 377 3.70 31.70 -44.80
CA ASN A 377 4.79 32.68 -45.02
C ASN A 377 4.68 33.27 -46.41
N TYR A 378 3.95 34.38 -46.55
CA TYR A 378 3.82 35.07 -47.84
C TYR A 378 5.10 35.82 -48.20
N PRO A 379 5.57 35.75 -49.44
CA PRO A 379 6.81 36.41 -49.87
C PRO A 379 6.68 37.95 -49.91
N TYR A 380 5.47 38.49 -49.95
CA TYR A 380 5.16 39.92 -49.87
C TYR A 380 3.72 40.11 -49.39
N LEU A 381 3.46 41.24 -48.76
CA LEU A 381 2.15 41.65 -48.28
C LEU A 381 1.70 42.90 -49.02
N LEU A 382 0.44 42.95 -49.46
CA LEU A 382 -0.14 44.03 -50.21
C LEU A 382 -1.01 44.93 -49.32
N VAL A 383 -0.95 46.25 -49.57
CA VAL A 383 -1.75 47.28 -48.92
C VAL A 383 -2.25 48.26 -49.98
N ASN A 384 -3.52 48.65 -49.86
CA ASN A 384 -4.09 49.67 -50.79
C ASN A 384 -3.66 51.08 -50.37
N LEU A 385 -3.38 51.91 -51.37
CA LEU A 385 -3.16 53.32 -51.14
C LEU A 385 -4.52 54.02 -50.92
N VAL A 386 -4.65 54.66 -49.76
CA VAL A 386 -5.85 55.48 -49.46
C VAL A 386 -5.53 56.95 -49.55
N THR A 387 -6.35 57.71 -50.21
CA THR A 387 -6.23 59.18 -50.31
C THR A 387 -7.10 59.88 -49.29
N ASP A 388 -6.59 60.94 -48.67
CA ASP A 388 -7.37 61.77 -47.76
C ASP A 388 -8.47 62.59 -48.49
N ALA A 389 -9.32 63.25 -47.73
CA ALA A 389 -10.37 64.10 -48.35
C ALA A 389 -9.86 65.22 -49.19
N SER A 390 -8.55 65.54 -49.18
CA SER A 390 -7.87 66.57 -50.00
C SER A 390 -7.21 65.95 -51.23
N GLY A 391 -7.34 64.68 -51.49
CA GLY A 391 -6.77 63.97 -52.65
C GLY A 391 -5.29 63.60 -52.49
N ASN A 392 -4.64 63.81 -51.37
CA ASN A 392 -3.24 63.46 -51.15
C ASN A 392 -3.19 61.96 -50.65
N PRO A 393 -2.20 61.23 -51.22
CA PRO A 393 -1.98 59.83 -50.74
C PRO A 393 -1.52 59.82 -49.29
N THR A 394 -2.27 59.10 -48.43
CA THR A 394 -1.85 58.79 -47.06
C THR A 394 -0.67 57.79 -47.07
N PRO A 395 0.24 57.84 -46.12
CA PRO A 395 1.35 56.89 -46.05
C PRO A 395 0.81 55.44 -46.13
N ALA A 396 1.32 54.65 -47.06
CA ALA A 396 1.00 53.28 -47.23
C ALA A 396 1.62 52.48 -46.04
N GLY A 397 0.79 51.72 -45.37
CA GLY A 397 1.26 50.86 -44.29
C GLY A 397 0.36 50.91 -43.04
N PRO A 398 0.67 50.11 -42.05
CA PRO A 398 -0.10 50.07 -40.81
C PRO A 398 0.00 51.39 -40.04
N ILE A 399 -1.12 51.83 -39.50
CA ILE A 399 -1.22 53.05 -38.68
C ILE A 399 -0.39 52.92 -37.39
N GLY A 400 -0.24 51.68 -36.95
CA GLY A 400 0.54 51.32 -35.77
C GLY A 400 0.61 49.81 -35.62
N TYR A 401 1.34 49.40 -34.61
CA TYR A 401 1.43 48.00 -34.21
C TYR A 401 0.91 47.84 -32.78
N THR A 402 0.25 46.73 -32.49
CA THR A 402 -0.05 46.38 -31.11
C THR A 402 1.26 46.06 -30.40
N LYS A 403 1.47 46.61 -29.23
CA LYS A 403 2.63 46.21 -28.41
C LYS A 403 2.45 44.78 -27.97
N PRO A 404 3.46 43.91 -28.23
CA PRO A 404 3.37 42.54 -27.70
C PRO A 404 3.30 42.57 -26.18
N PRO A 405 2.51 41.65 -25.56
CA PRO A 405 2.46 41.60 -24.14
C PRO A 405 3.85 41.26 -23.56
N ALA A 406 4.38 42.16 -22.74
CA ALA A 406 5.63 41.91 -22.05
C ALA A 406 5.41 40.85 -20.98
N ILE A 407 6.33 39.89 -20.86
CA ILE A 407 6.30 38.90 -19.77
C ILE A 407 6.65 39.64 -18.47
N PRO A 408 5.73 39.75 -17.49
CA PRO A 408 6.03 40.45 -16.25
C PRO A 408 7.12 39.72 -15.46
N PRO A 409 8.18 40.40 -15.00
CA PRO A 409 9.23 39.77 -14.18
C PRO A 409 8.67 39.14 -12.88
N ALA A 410 7.58 39.70 -12.34
CA ALA A 410 6.87 39.18 -11.20
C ALA A 410 6.33 37.75 -11.43
N MET A 411 6.03 37.34 -12.66
CA MET A 411 5.58 35.98 -12.96
C MET A 411 6.65 34.92 -12.70
N ALA A 412 7.89 35.23 -13.02
CA ALA A 412 9.02 34.32 -12.74
C ALA A 412 9.24 34.15 -11.24
N ALA A 413 9.15 35.25 -10.48
CA ALA A 413 9.23 35.20 -9.03
C ALA A 413 8.06 34.41 -8.42
N LEU A 414 6.84 34.59 -8.91
CA LEU A 414 5.67 33.86 -8.44
C LEU A 414 5.78 32.37 -8.74
N LEU A 415 6.30 31.97 -9.91
CA LEU A 415 6.58 30.56 -10.22
C LEU A 415 7.60 29.95 -9.25
N GLN A 416 8.65 30.67 -8.88
CA GLN A 416 9.63 30.20 -7.90
C GLN A 416 9.01 30.01 -6.52
N VAL A 417 8.20 30.95 -6.05
CA VAL A 417 7.49 30.84 -4.77
C VAL A 417 6.53 29.64 -4.80
N THR A 418 5.73 29.49 -5.86
CA THR A 418 4.81 28.36 -5.98
C THR A 418 5.56 27.02 -6.05
N GLU A 419 6.73 26.96 -6.70
CA GLU A 419 7.55 25.75 -6.73
C GLU A 419 8.09 25.43 -5.34
N GLN A 420 8.51 26.42 -4.57
CA GLN A 420 8.97 26.25 -3.20
C GLN A 420 7.83 25.81 -2.27
N ASP A 421 6.66 26.45 -2.35
CA ASP A 421 5.48 26.05 -1.59
C ASP A 421 5.09 24.59 -1.90
N MET A 422 5.13 24.18 -3.16
CA MET A 422 4.89 22.79 -3.55
C MET A 422 5.93 21.84 -2.97
N GLN A 423 7.20 22.22 -2.98
CA GLN A 423 8.28 21.41 -2.39
C GLN A 423 8.08 21.24 -0.88
N ASP A 424 7.68 22.30 -0.20
CA ASP A 424 7.44 22.28 1.24
C ASP A 424 6.21 21.43 1.60
N ILE A 425 5.11 21.51 0.81
CA ILE A 425 3.89 20.73 1.03
C ILE A 425 4.13 19.23 0.72
N LEU A 426 4.83 18.93 -0.39
CA LEU A 426 5.07 17.57 -0.85
C LEU A 426 6.30 16.91 -0.19
N GLY A 427 7.04 17.64 0.63
CA GLY A 427 8.24 17.14 1.28
C GLY A 427 9.44 16.94 0.35
N ASN A 428 9.40 17.45 -0.85
CA ASN A 428 10.46 17.36 -1.85
C ASN A 428 11.50 18.46 -1.65
N GLN A 429 12.41 18.32 -0.71
CA GLN A 429 13.55 19.24 -0.60
C GLN A 429 14.62 18.87 -1.64
N GLN A 430 14.51 19.40 -2.86
CA GLN A 430 15.55 19.28 -3.90
C GLN A 430 16.91 19.88 -3.49
N GLY A 431 16.96 20.55 -2.35
CA GLY A 431 18.21 21.04 -1.74
C GLY A 431 19.11 19.90 -1.27
N ALA A 432 18.55 18.74 -0.92
CA ALA A 432 19.32 17.58 -0.50
C ALA A 432 20.11 16.97 -1.68
N ASP A 433 19.53 16.84 -2.83
CA ASP A 433 20.21 16.30 -4.05
C ASP A 433 21.39 17.18 -4.51
N LYS A 434 21.32 18.48 -4.31
CA LYS A 434 22.40 19.40 -4.65
C LYS A 434 23.53 19.44 -3.61
N MET A 435 23.25 19.03 -2.37
CA MET A 435 24.24 18.96 -1.30
C MET A 435 25.03 17.64 -1.28
N VAL A 436 24.53 16.59 -1.93
CA VAL A 436 25.10 15.23 -1.89
C VAL A 436 26.50 15.14 -2.53
N SER A 437 26.94 16.10 -3.34
CA SER A 437 28.25 16.01 -3.98
C SER A 437 29.45 16.19 -3.03
N ASN A 438 29.24 16.62 -1.75
CA ASN A 438 30.33 16.86 -0.79
C ASN A 438 29.99 16.48 0.68
N VAL A 439 28.95 15.65 0.88
CA VAL A 439 28.47 15.32 2.24
C VAL A 439 28.85 13.90 2.59
N SER A 440 29.26 13.65 3.84
CA SER A 440 29.60 12.31 4.34
C SER A 440 28.38 11.39 4.29
N GLY A 441 28.61 10.07 4.18
CA GLY A 441 27.52 9.07 4.14
C GLY A 441 26.54 9.18 5.30
N GLU A 442 26.99 9.57 6.51
CA GLU A 442 26.15 9.81 7.68
C GLU A 442 25.16 10.98 7.49
N ALA A 443 25.57 12.05 6.80
CA ALA A 443 24.70 13.19 6.57
C ALA A 443 23.66 12.89 5.47
N VAL A 444 23.96 12.02 4.52
CA VAL A 444 22.99 11.50 3.54
C VAL A 444 21.94 10.64 4.26
N GLU A 445 22.37 9.78 5.18
CA GLU A 445 21.49 8.95 6.02
C GLU A 445 20.57 9.82 6.88
N MET A 446 21.08 10.86 7.55
CA MET A 446 20.29 11.83 8.31
C MET A 446 19.28 12.63 7.46
N ILE A 447 19.58 12.88 6.19
CA ILE A 447 18.66 13.57 5.27
C ILE A 447 17.56 12.59 4.82
N GLN A 448 17.89 11.32 4.55
CA GLN A 448 16.93 10.28 4.27
C GLN A 448 15.98 10.08 5.46
N ASP A 449 16.50 9.94 6.67
CA ASP A 449 15.68 9.81 7.89
C ASP A 449 14.71 10.98 8.08
N ARG A 450 15.09 12.20 7.72
CA ARG A 450 14.18 13.37 7.77
C ARG A 450 13.11 13.35 6.70
N MET A 451 13.42 12.83 5.53
CA MET A 451 12.43 12.67 4.45
C MET A 451 11.43 11.58 4.80
N ASP A 452 11.88 10.51 5.42
CA ASP A 452 11.05 9.39 5.88
C ASP A 452 10.08 9.83 6.99
N MET A 453 10.41 10.82 7.78
CA MET A 453 9.52 11.38 8.82
C MET A 453 8.23 12.00 8.26
N GLN A 454 8.22 12.54 7.04
CA GLN A 454 7.01 13.15 6.45
C GLN A 454 6.06 12.10 5.88
N THR A 455 6.60 10.98 5.41
CA THR A 455 5.86 9.86 4.85
C THR A 455 5.47 8.84 5.92
N PHE A 456 6.15 8.86 7.07
CA PHE A 456 5.98 7.91 8.18
C PHE A 456 4.53 7.76 8.64
N ILE A 457 3.71 8.83 8.57
CA ILE A 457 2.30 8.76 9.00
C ILE A 457 1.50 7.75 8.16
N TYR A 458 1.79 7.64 6.85
CA TYR A 458 1.10 6.71 5.96
C TYR A 458 1.51 5.27 6.26
N VAL A 459 2.82 5.04 6.40
CA VAL A 459 3.39 3.73 6.75
C VAL A 459 2.90 3.28 8.13
N SER A 460 2.93 4.15 9.14
CA SER A 460 2.44 3.85 10.48
C SER A 460 0.95 3.55 10.54
N ASN A 461 0.14 4.25 9.75
CA ASN A 461 -1.29 3.98 9.68
C ASN A 461 -1.58 2.68 8.91
N PHE A 462 -0.80 2.38 7.89
CA PHE A 462 -0.91 1.13 7.16
C PHE A 462 -0.46 -0.08 8.00
N ALA A 463 0.56 0.08 8.84
CA ALA A 463 0.96 -0.93 9.80
C ALA A 463 -0.21 -1.36 10.72
N LYS A 464 -1.08 -0.43 11.11
CA LYS A 464 -2.30 -0.75 11.88
C LYS A 464 -3.31 -1.56 11.05
N CYS A 465 -3.39 -1.31 9.74
CA CYS A 465 -4.20 -2.11 8.82
C CYS A 465 -3.67 -3.55 8.75
N VAL A 466 -2.38 -3.73 8.47
CA VAL A 466 -1.75 -5.07 8.37
C VAL A 466 -1.89 -5.84 9.69
N ARG A 467 -1.65 -5.17 10.83
CA ARG A 467 -1.92 -5.76 12.15
C ARG A 467 -3.36 -6.27 12.26
N ARG A 468 -4.32 -5.45 11.82
CA ARG A 468 -5.74 -5.84 11.88
C ARG A 468 -6.06 -6.99 10.94
N VAL A 469 -5.43 -7.04 9.76
CA VAL A 469 -5.53 -8.19 8.86
C VAL A 469 -5.07 -9.48 9.56
N GLY A 470 -3.92 -9.46 10.24
CA GLY A 470 -3.44 -10.59 11.03
C GLY A 470 -4.40 -10.99 12.16
N GLU A 471 -5.00 -10.02 12.90
CA GLU A 471 -5.99 -10.29 13.94
C GLU A 471 -7.26 -10.96 13.38
N VAL A 472 -7.74 -10.50 12.22
CA VAL A 472 -8.91 -11.08 11.54
C VAL A 472 -8.57 -12.47 11.03
N TRP A 473 -7.43 -12.63 10.36
CA TRP A 473 -6.94 -13.91 9.88
C TRP A 473 -6.82 -14.94 11.01
N LEU A 474 -6.18 -14.58 12.11
CA LEU A 474 -6.06 -15.48 13.27
C LEU A 474 -7.42 -15.91 13.81
N SER A 475 -8.39 -14.99 13.83
CA SER A 475 -9.75 -15.30 14.28
C SER A 475 -10.45 -16.28 13.35
N MET A 476 -10.22 -16.19 12.02
CA MET A 476 -10.75 -17.11 11.02
C MET A 476 -9.99 -18.45 11.04
N ALA A 477 -8.68 -18.42 11.09
CA ALA A 477 -7.84 -19.62 11.10
C ALA A 477 -8.17 -20.55 12.26
N ARG A 478 -8.52 -20.00 13.43
CA ARG A 478 -8.95 -20.77 14.60
C ARG A 478 -10.25 -21.57 14.41
N GLU A 479 -11.03 -21.22 13.42
CA GLU A 479 -12.29 -21.90 13.10
C GLU A 479 -12.16 -22.78 11.85
N LEU A 480 -11.26 -22.41 10.92
CA LEU A 480 -11.08 -23.10 9.64
C LEU A 480 -9.96 -24.13 9.65
N TYR A 481 -8.89 -23.90 10.44
CA TYR A 481 -7.69 -24.76 10.45
C TYR A 481 -7.67 -25.65 11.70
N VAL A 482 -8.77 -26.36 11.95
CA VAL A 482 -8.97 -27.19 13.14
C VAL A 482 -8.95 -28.69 12.81
N GLU A 483 -9.04 -29.08 11.55
CA GLU A 483 -9.10 -30.49 11.12
C GLU A 483 -7.83 -31.25 11.51
N GLU A 484 -8.00 -32.34 12.26
CA GLU A 484 -6.90 -33.21 12.66
C GLU A 484 -6.32 -33.96 11.45
N GLY A 485 -4.99 -33.92 11.31
CA GLY A 485 -4.28 -34.59 10.22
C GLY A 485 -4.23 -33.83 8.91
N ARG A 486 -4.71 -32.58 8.85
CA ARG A 486 -4.62 -31.74 7.66
C ARG A 486 -3.17 -31.30 7.46
N GLU A 487 -2.62 -31.61 6.30
CA GLU A 487 -1.31 -31.11 5.88
C GLU A 487 -1.46 -29.73 5.23
N MET A 488 -0.71 -28.75 5.73
CA MET A 488 -0.71 -27.39 5.21
C MET A 488 0.72 -26.97 4.86
N LYS A 489 0.83 -26.17 3.80
CA LYS A 489 2.06 -25.51 3.39
C LYS A 489 2.38 -24.38 4.37
N MET A 490 3.62 -24.28 4.76
CA MET A 490 4.14 -23.23 5.62
C MET A 490 5.34 -22.55 4.93
N VAL A 491 5.40 -21.23 5.02
CA VAL A 491 6.53 -20.43 4.50
C VAL A 491 7.30 -19.86 5.69
N GLY A 492 8.53 -20.34 5.87
CA GLY A 492 9.41 -19.87 6.94
C GLY A 492 9.93 -18.45 6.74
N HIS A 493 10.63 -17.89 7.74
CA HIS A 493 11.23 -16.55 7.69
C HIS A 493 12.25 -16.35 6.57
N ALA A 494 12.82 -17.43 6.05
CA ALA A 494 13.81 -17.43 4.97
C ALA A 494 13.21 -17.83 3.61
N ASP A 495 11.89 -17.77 3.45
CA ASP A 495 11.15 -18.28 2.30
C ASP A 495 11.31 -19.80 2.09
N GLU A 496 11.69 -20.51 3.15
CA GLU A 496 11.79 -21.97 3.12
C GLU A 496 10.38 -22.56 3.13
N LEU A 497 10.11 -23.43 2.17
CA LEU A 497 8.84 -24.15 2.07
C LEU A 497 8.91 -25.41 2.94
N SER A 498 8.00 -25.54 3.88
CA SER A 498 7.81 -26.74 4.70
C SER A 498 6.34 -27.13 4.72
N ALA A 499 6.03 -28.38 5.00
CA ALA A 499 4.69 -28.85 5.25
C ALA A 499 4.54 -29.12 6.75
N ILE A 500 3.38 -28.77 7.29
CA ILE A 500 3.03 -29.05 8.68
C ILE A 500 1.70 -29.78 8.74
N THR A 501 1.60 -30.73 9.67
CA THR A 501 0.36 -31.44 9.95
C THR A 501 -0.31 -30.82 11.16
N LEU A 502 -1.56 -30.42 11.02
CA LEU A 502 -2.38 -29.88 12.09
C LEU A 502 -2.95 -31.01 12.97
N GLY A 503 -3.09 -30.76 14.25
CA GLY A 503 -3.79 -31.67 15.15
C GLY A 503 -3.07 -33.00 15.42
N GLU A 504 -1.75 -33.10 15.28
CA GLU A 504 -1.02 -34.33 15.58
C GLU A 504 -1.15 -34.73 17.04
N PRO A 505 -1.49 -36.02 17.35
CA PRO A 505 -1.53 -36.50 18.72
C PRO A 505 -0.11 -36.55 19.30
N GLY A 506 0.18 -35.66 20.22
CA GLY A 506 1.44 -35.59 20.94
C GLY A 506 1.30 -35.84 22.44
N LYS A 507 2.43 -36.03 23.13
CA LYS A 507 2.48 -36.05 24.58
C LYS A 507 3.19 -34.82 25.08
N ASP A 508 2.59 -34.09 26.01
CA ASP A 508 3.23 -32.96 26.67
C ASP A 508 4.48 -33.46 27.44
N PRO A 509 5.66 -32.90 27.15
CA PRO A 509 6.89 -33.31 27.84
C PRO A 509 6.87 -33.00 29.34
N LYS A 510 6.01 -32.10 29.82
CA LYS A 510 5.92 -31.70 31.23
C LYS A 510 4.88 -32.46 32.01
N SER A 511 3.69 -32.77 31.44
CA SER A 511 2.55 -33.37 32.12
C SER A 511 2.31 -34.83 31.71
N GLY A 512 2.87 -35.31 30.58
CA GLY A 512 2.61 -36.66 30.05
C GLY A 512 1.19 -36.85 29.49
N ALA A 513 0.37 -35.81 29.46
CA ALA A 513 -0.98 -35.83 28.93
C ALA A 513 -0.97 -35.89 27.41
N LEU A 514 -1.94 -36.58 26.82
CA LEU A 514 -2.16 -36.54 25.37
C LEU A 514 -2.62 -35.12 25.00
N ILE A 515 -1.84 -34.42 24.23
CA ILE A 515 -2.16 -33.09 23.73
C ILE A 515 -2.14 -33.16 22.20
N SER A 516 -3.08 -32.48 21.55
CA SER A 516 -3.00 -32.21 20.13
C SER A 516 -1.89 -31.18 19.91
N LYS A 517 -0.82 -31.56 19.17
CA LYS A 517 0.20 -30.65 18.70
C LYS A 517 -0.34 -29.85 17.53
N ASN A 518 0.14 -28.61 17.38
CA ASN A 518 -0.25 -27.73 16.28
C ASN A 518 -1.75 -27.39 16.24
N ASP A 519 -2.37 -27.30 17.41
CA ASP A 519 -3.80 -26.96 17.56
C ASP A 519 -3.97 -25.44 17.66
N LEU A 520 -4.43 -24.82 16.57
CA LEU A 520 -4.68 -23.38 16.49
C LEU A 520 -5.84 -22.91 17.39
N SER A 521 -6.76 -23.79 17.78
CA SER A 521 -7.88 -23.41 18.65
C SER A 521 -7.41 -22.92 20.02
N ARG A 522 -6.29 -23.42 20.50
CA ARG A 522 -5.64 -23.05 21.77
C ARG A 522 -4.81 -21.78 21.67
N ALA A 523 -4.46 -21.36 20.48
CA ALA A 523 -3.56 -20.25 20.23
C ALA A 523 -4.08 -18.92 20.80
N LYS A 524 -3.40 -18.35 21.80
CA LYS A 524 -3.67 -17.02 22.34
C LYS A 524 -2.50 -16.11 22.00
N PHE A 525 -2.55 -15.51 20.83
CA PHE A 525 -1.52 -14.62 20.35
C PHE A 525 -1.98 -13.17 20.33
N ASP A 526 -1.02 -12.27 20.45
CA ASP A 526 -1.13 -10.88 20.02
C ASP A 526 -0.45 -10.75 18.66
N VAL A 527 -1.04 -9.97 17.78
CA VAL A 527 -0.44 -9.65 16.49
C VAL A 527 0.41 -8.39 16.66
N THR A 528 1.67 -8.52 16.39
CA THR A 528 2.61 -7.40 16.27
C THR A 528 2.90 -7.15 14.81
N VAL A 529 3.42 -5.98 14.50
CA VAL A 529 3.77 -5.63 13.13
C VAL A 529 5.20 -5.14 13.15
N ASP A 530 6.02 -5.79 12.34
CA ASP A 530 7.37 -5.33 12.08
C ASP A 530 7.36 -4.41 10.86
N VAL A 531 7.80 -3.17 11.06
CA VAL A 531 7.99 -2.19 10.00
C VAL A 531 9.47 -2.16 9.71
N GLY A 532 9.88 -2.91 8.73
CA GLY A 532 11.29 -3.01 8.40
C GLY A 532 11.55 -3.13 6.91
N PRO A 533 12.79 -2.90 6.48
CA PRO A 533 13.18 -3.21 5.12
C PRO A 533 12.86 -4.68 4.81
N SER A 534 12.54 -4.99 3.56
CA SER A 534 12.31 -6.36 3.08
C SER A 534 13.38 -7.32 3.60
N SER A 535 13.07 -8.60 3.72
CA SER A 535 14.01 -9.62 4.23
C SER A 535 15.41 -9.52 3.57
N SER A 536 15.45 -9.25 2.27
CA SER A 536 16.69 -9.04 1.52
C SER A 536 17.41 -7.75 1.93
N SER A 537 16.69 -6.67 2.20
CA SER A 537 17.29 -5.40 2.65
C SER A 537 17.77 -5.46 4.09
N ARG A 538 17.03 -6.17 4.97
CA ARG A 538 17.49 -6.46 6.35
C ARG A 538 18.77 -7.27 6.34
N ARG A 539 18.82 -8.34 5.56
CA ARG A 539 20.04 -9.17 5.43
C ARG A 539 21.22 -8.35 4.94
N LYS A 540 21.02 -7.49 3.93
CA LYS A 540 22.07 -6.55 3.44
C LYS A 540 22.53 -5.58 4.53
N ALA A 541 21.62 -5.04 5.33
CA ALA A 541 21.95 -4.14 6.45
C ALA A 541 22.69 -4.91 7.56
N THR A 542 22.24 -6.12 7.91
CA THR A 542 22.89 -7.01 8.86
C THR A 542 24.30 -7.38 8.39
N VAL A 543 24.47 -7.74 7.13
CA VAL A 543 25.77 -8.03 6.52
C VAL A 543 26.71 -6.82 6.62
N ARG A 544 26.23 -5.60 6.31
CA ARG A 544 27.03 -4.37 6.45
C ARG A 544 27.45 -4.12 7.91
N SER A 545 26.53 -4.29 8.85
CA SER A 545 26.80 -4.13 10.29
C SER A 545 27.79 -5.16 10.79
N LEU A 546 27.62 -6.43 10.41
CA LEU A 546 28.55 -7.51 10.75
C LEU A 546 29.93 -7.29 10.14
N VAL A 547 30.02 -6.80 8.90
CA VAL A 547 31.31 -6.46 8.25
C VAL A 547 32.00 -5.30 8.97
N LYS A 548 31.25 -4.27 9.40
CA LYS A 548 31.81 -3.17 10.22
C LYS A 548 32.32 -3.69 11.57
N MET A 549 31.56 -4.57 12.24
CA MET A 549 31.98 -5.22 13.50
C MET A 549 33.21 -6.09 13.30
N MET A 550 33.30 -6.85 12.21
CA MET A 550 34.43 -7.67 11.86
C MET A 550 35.73 -6.84 11.66
N GLN A 551 35.59 -5.65 11.06
CA GLN A 551 36.73 -4.71 10.90
C GLN A 551 37.20 -4.11 12.22
N ALA A 552 36.29 -3.97 13.18
CA ALA A 552 36.57 -3.38 14.51
C ALA A 552 37.01 -4.44 15.55
N ALA A 553 36.80 -5.73 15.29
CA ALA A 553 37.09 -6.81 16.23
C ALA A 553 38.57 -7.13 16.25
N PRO A 554 39.24 -7.05 17.41
CA PRO A 554 40.69 -7.33 17.52
C PRO A 554 41.05 -8.81 17.64
N ASP A 555 40.04 -9.67 17.87
CA ASP A 555 40.25 -11.10 18.19
C ASP A 555 39.91 -12.00 17.00
N PRO A 556 40.85 -12.92 16.58
CA PRO A 556 40.63 -13.77 15.43
C PRO A 556 39.47 -14.79 15.60
N GLU A 557 39.09 -15.16 16.82
CA GLU A 557 37.95 -16.04 17.06
C GLU A 557 36.66 -15.30 16.84
N THR A 558 36.53 -14.08 17.33
CA THR A 558 35.38 -13.20 17.09
C THR A 558 35.23 -12.87 15.59
N GLN A 559 36.34 -12.68 14.86
CA GLN A 559 36.32 -12.50 13.41
C GLN A 559 35.79 -13.72 12.67
N LYS A 560 36.12 -14.94 13.09
CA LYS A 560 35.56 -16.16 12.49
C LYS A 560 34.07 -16.30 12.72
N VAL A 561 33.58 -16.01 13.92
CA VAL A 561 32.13 -16.02 14.24
C VAL A 561 31.42 -15.00 13.38
N LEU A 562 31.89 -13.76 13.34
CA LEU A 562 31.27 -12.69 12.54
C LEU A 562 31.31 -13.00 11.04
N SER A 563 32.40 -13.57 10.52
CA SER A 563 32.48 -13.98 9.11
C SER A 563 31.49 -15.10 8.77
N SER A 564 31.30 -16.05 9.67
CA SER A 564 30.28 -17.11 9.51
C SER A 564 28.86 -16.55 9.54
N MET A 565 28.60 -15.59 10.44
CA MET A 565 27.31 -14.88 10.46
C MET A 565 27.07 -14.05 9.20
N VAL A 566 28.09 -13.41 8.64
CA VAL A 566 28.02 -12.72 7.35
C VAL A 566 27.62 -13.67 6.24
N MET A 567 28.29 -14.82 6.16
CA MET A 567 28.01 -15.83 5.13
C MET A 567 26.61 -16.43 5.25
N MET A 568 26.06 -16.57 6.45
CA MET A 568 24.69 -17.01 6.66
C MET A 568 23.66 -15.99 6.13
N ASN A 569 24.00 -14.71 6.11
CA ASN A 569 23.10 -13.64 5.68
C ASN A 569 23.30 -13.18 4.23
N ILE A 570 24.23 -13.80 3.47
CA ILE A 570 24.43 -13.48 2.05
C ILE A 570 23.42 -14.25 1.19
N GLU A 571 22.77 -13.56 0.26
CA GLU A 571 21.87 -14.12 -0.75
C GLU A 571 22.60 -14.26 -2.10
N GLY A 572 22.36 -15.39 -2.79
CA GLY A 572 22.88 -15.63 -4.12
C GLY A 572 22.64 -17.07 -4.57
N GLU A 573 22.58 -17.31 -5.88
CA GLU A 573 22.53 -18.67 -6.43
C GLU A 573 23.80 -19.47 -6.01
N GLY A 574 23.60 -20.66 -5.47
CA GLY A 574 24.68 -21.53 -5.03
C GLY A 574 25.24 -21.25 -3.63
N VAL A 575 24.66 -20.36 -2.86
CA VAL A 575 25.07 -20.03 -1.48
C VAL A 575 24.42 -20.95 -0.44
N ALA A 576 23.38 -21.73 -0.81
CA ALA A 576 22.68 -22.62 0.11
C ALA A 576 23.58 -23.60 0.83
N ASP A 577 24.44 -24.29 0.09
CA ASP A 577 25.41 -25.26 0.64
C ASP A 577 26.45 -24.60 1.56
N ALA A 578 26.82 -23.34 1.23
CA ALA A 578 27.74 -22.57 2.06
C ALA A 578 27.09 -22.14 3.38
N ARG A 579 25.77 -21.75 3.36
CA ARG A 579 25.04 -21.44 4.58
C ARG A 579 24.97 -22.62 5.53
N GLU A 580 24.61 -23.78 5.02
CA GLU A 580 24.55 -25.00 5.83
C GLU A 580 25.91 -25.34 6.46
N TYR A 581 26.98 -25.17 5.71
CA TYR A 581 28.34 -25.36 6.23
C TYR A 581 28.68 -24.38 7.35
N PHE A 582 28.42 -23.08 7.16
CA PHE A 582 28.68 -22.05 8.17
C PHE A 582 27.76 -22.16 9.38
N ARG A 583 26.50 -22.60 9.21
CA ARG A 583 25.58 -22.94 10.28
C ARG A 583 26.17 -24.05 11.16
N LYS A 584 26.63 -25.16 10.56
CA LYS A 584 27.26 -26.26 11.28
C LYS A 584 28.51 -25.78 12.03
N GLN A 585 29.27 -24.86 11.46
CA GLN A 585 30.45 -24.27 12.11
C GLN A 585 30.06 -23.41 13.33
N LEU A 586 28.99 -22.62 13.26
CA LEU A 586 28.50 -21.81 14.38
C LEU A 586 27.91 -22.69 15.51
N VAL A 587 27.26 -23.79 15.16
CA VAL A 587 26.78 -24.78 16.11
C VAL A 587 27.97 -25.47 16.82
N GLN A 588 29.05 -25.81 16.10
CA GLN A 588 30.26 -26.36 16.70
C GLN A 588 30.98 -25.36 17.63
N LEU A 589 30.90 -24.08 17.36
CA LEU A 589 31.45 -23.01 18.20
C LEU A 589 30.54 -22.68 19.40
N GLY A 590 29.37 -23.31 19.51
CA GLY A 590 28.44 -23.09 20.61
C GLY A 590 27.69 -21.74 20.55
N VAL A 591 27.66 -21.11 19.39
CA VAL A 591 26.99 -19.81 19.16
C VAL A 591 25.51 -20.00 18.79
N LEU A 592 25.17 -21.09 18.12
CA LEU A 592 23.82 -21.49 17.75
C LEU A 592 23.46 -22.83 18.39
N GLU A 593 22.20 -22.96 18.79
CA GLU A 593 21.66 -24.23 19.29
C GLU A 593 21.49 -25.24 18.13
N PRO A 594 21.93 -26.49 18.29
CA PRO A 594 21.80 -27.52 17.26
C PRO A 594 20.32 -27.94 17.11
N THR A 595 19.87 -28.15 15.88
CA THR A 595 18.61 -28.87 15.62
C THR A 595 18.76 -30.35 16.06
N ALA A 596 17.63 -31.06 16.26
CA ALA A 596 17.64 -32.45 16.71
C ALA A 596 18.48 -33.35 15.81
N GLU A 597 18.45 -33.17 14.50
CA GLU A 597 19.26 -33.90 13.51
C GLU A 597 20.74 -33.52 13.59
N GLU A 598 21.06 -32.25 13.82
CA GLU A 598 22.42 -31.76 13.99
C GLU A 598 23.05 -32.28 15.30
N ALA A 599 22.24 -32.39 16.37
CA ALA A 599 22.70 -32.95 17.65
C ALA A 599 23.05 -34.44 17.54
N GLU A 600 22.27 -35.23 16.80
CA GLU A 600 22.58 -36.62 16.49
C GLU A 600 23.84 -36.75 15.61
N ALA A 601 23.98 -35.88 14.60
CA ALA A 601 25.17 -35.86 13.73
C ALA A 601 26.45 -35.47 14.50
N ILE A 602 26.36 -34.54 15.46
CA ILE A 602 27.49 -34.14 16.33
C ILE A 602 27.88 -35.26 17.28
N ALA A 603 26.92 -35.98 17.84
CA ALA A 603 27.18 -37.14 18.69
C ALA A 603 27.84 -38.29 17.93
N GLY A 604 27.49 -38.45 16.62
CA GLY A 604 28.13 -39.44 15.73
C GLY A 604 29.52 -39.04 15.21
N ALA A 605 29.81 -37.75 15.09
CA ALA A 605 31.04 -37.24 14.51
C ALA A 605 32.25 -37.12 15.49
N GLN A 606 32.04 -37.28 16.79
CA GLN A 606 33.13 -37.23 17.79
C GLN A 606 34.08 -38.42 17.71
N SER A 607 33.92 -39.36 16.76
CA SER A 607 34.72 -40.56 16.61
C SER A 607 35.53 -40.69 15.29
N ALA A 608 35.60 -39.69 14.42
CA ALA A 608 36.40 -39.78 13.18
C ALA A 608 37.29 -38.52 12.91
N PRO A 609 38.54 -38.66 12.42
CA PRO A 609 39.42 -37.52 12.18
C PRO A 609 39.04 -36.74 10.93
N ASP A 610 39.11 -35.44 11.09
CA ASP A 610 38.51 -34.38 10.26
C ASP A 610 39.19 -34.15 8.88
N PRO A 611 38.57 -34.50 7.75
CA PRO A 611 39.05 -34.12 6.42
C PRO A 611 38.63 -32.70 5.97
N ASN A 612 37.81 -32.02 6.76
CA ASN A 612 37.16 -30.75 6.31
C ASN A 612 38.01 -29.49 6.51
N ALA A 613 39.07 -29.56 7.28
CA ALA A 613 39.97 -28.41 7.46
C ALA A 613 40.68 -27.98 6.17
N ILE A 614 40.91 -28.93 5.26
CA ILE A 614 41.60 -28.67 3.97
C ILE A 614 40.61 -28.03 2.98
N LEU A 615 39.32 -28.43 3.00
CA LEU A 615 38.28 -27.87 2.13
C LEU A 615 37.91 -26.46 2.55
N ALA A 616 37.87 -26.20 3.85
CA ALA A 616 37.60 -24.86 4.41
C ALA A 616 38.68 -23.84 4.06
N GLY A 617 39.95 -24.28 4.04
CA GLY A 617 41.06 -23.44 3.59
C GLY A 617 40.92 -23.03 2.11
N ALA A 618 40.56 -23.97 1.24
CA ALA A 618 40.37 -23.70 -0.19
C ALA A 618 39.17 -22.80 -0.48
N MET A 619 38.06 -22.98 0.25
CA MET A 619 36.88 -22.10 0.10
C MET A 619 37.08 -20.69 0.67
N ALA A 620 37.87 -20.55 1.73
CA ALA A 620 38.27 -19.25 2.26
C ALA A 620 39.19 -18.49 1.29
N GLU A 621 40.05 -19.17 0.57
CA GLU A 621 40.87 -18.58 -0.50
C GLU A 621 40.03 -18.17 -1.70
N GLU A 622 39.02 -18.96 -2.08
CA GLU A 622 38.11 -18.62 -3.18
C GLU A 622 37.19 -17.43 -2.81
N ALA A 623 36.70 -17.36 -1.57
CA ALA A 623 35.93 -16.23 -1.07
C ALA A 623 36.80 -14.95 -0.96
N GLN A 624 38.08 -15.08 -0.55
CA GLN A 624 39.00 -13.96 -0.56
C GLN A 624 39.33 -13.50 -2.00
N ALA A 625 39.46 -14.42 -2.95
CA ALA A 625 39.68 -14.09 -4.35
C ALA A 625 38.43 -13.39 -4.97
N LYS A 626 37.22 -13.83 -4.62
CA LYS A 626 35.96 -13.15 -5.04
C LYS A 626 35.78 -11.78 -4.39
N ALA A 627 36.11 -11.64 -3.11
CA ALA A 627 36.10 -10.35 -2.41
C ALA A 627 37.18 -9.40 -2.95
N ALA A 628 38.36 -9.92 -3.35
CA ALA A 628 39.38 -9.13 -4.03
C ALA A 628 38.95 -8.70 -5.42
N LYS A 629 38.23 -9.57 -6.17
CA LYS A 629 37.64 -9.24 -7.47
C LYS A 629 36.54 -8.16 -7.36
N ALA A 630 35.65 -8.27 -6.37
CA ALA A 630 34.64 -7.25 -6.13
C ALA A 630 35.24 -5.91 -5.68
N ARG A 631 36.37 -5.93 -4.96
CA ARG A 631 37.13 -4.70 -4.64
C ARG A 631 37.78 -4.09 -5.90
N ALA A 632 38.36 -4.93 -6.76
CA ALA A 632 38.91 -4.46 -8.03
C ALA A 632 37.82 -3.86 -8.95
N GLU A 633 36.63 -4.47 -9.03
CA GLU A 633 35.50 -3.95 -9.79
C GLU A 633 34.95 -2.62 -9.18
N THR A 634 35.00 -2.48 -7.85
CA THR A 634 34.62 -1.19 -7.21
C THR A 634 35.69 -0.12 -7.39
N GLU A 635 37.00 -0.49 -7.43
CA GLU A 635 38.07 0.45 -7.78
C GLU A 635 38.02 0.83 -9.26
N GLU A 636 37.70 -0.12 -10.15
CA GLU A 636 37.51 0.15 -11.59
C GLU A 636 36.33 1.10 -11.84
N THR A 637 35.16 0.86 -11.16
CA THR A 637 34.01 1.78 -11.22
C THR A 637 34.30 3.15 -10.60
N ALA A 638 35.12 3.21 -9.54
CA ALA A 638 35.57 4.47 -8.96
C ALA A 638 36.53 5.22 -9.91
N ALA A 639 37.44 4.51 -10.57
CA ALA A 639 38.33 5.08 -11.58
C ALA A 639 37.59 5.58 -12.82
N ASP A 640 36.54 4.86 -13.27
CA ASP A 640 35.67 5.29 -14.37
C ASP A 640 34.80 6.49 -13.99
N THR A 641 34.33 6.58 -12.73
CA THR A 641 33.65 7.77 -12.23
C THR A 641 34.58 8.97 -12.09
N GLU A 642 35.84 8.77 -11.67
CA GLU A 642 36.85 9.85 -11.69
C GLU A 642 37.19 10.30 -13.11
N LYS A 643 37.28 9.38 -14.06
CA LYS A 643 37.53 9.67 -15.46
C LYS A 643 36.38 10.49 -16.09
N THR A 644 35.14 10.06 -15.84
CA THR A 644 33.93 10.81 -16.26
C THR A 644 33.85 12.19 -15.61
N ARG A 645 34.31 12.29 -14.36
CA ARG A 645 34.39 13.58 -13.65
C ARG A 645 35.47 14.50 -14.21
N ALA A 646 36.63 13.92 -14.58
CA ALA A 646 37.70 14.66 -15.24
C ALA A 646 37.30 15.15 -16.65
N GLU A 647 36.55 14.33 -17.40
CA GLU A 647 35.99 14.72 -18.71
C GLU A 647 34.92 15.80 -18.56
N THR A 648 34.04 15.74 -17.57
CA THR A 648 33.06 16.80 -17.28
C THR A 648 33.72 18.10 -16.84
N LEU A 649 34.80 18.03 -16.05
CA LEU A 649 35.60 19.23 -15.70
C LEU A 649 36.32 19.83 -16.91
N LYS A 650 36.79 19.00 -17.86
CA LYS A 650 37.39 19.43 -19.08
C LYS A 650 36.40 20.16 -20.00
N ILE A 651 35.19 19.61 -20.15
CA ILE A 651 34.09 20.25 -20.90
C ILE A 651 33.66 21.58 -20.23
N LEU A 652 33.61 21.63 -18.89
CA LEU A 652 33.32 22.86 -18.15
C LEU A 652 34.41 23.92 -18.35
N ALA A 653 35.67 23.53 -18.39
CA ALA A 653 36.80 24.43 -18.64
C ALA A 653 36.78 24.97 -20.09
N GLU A 654 36.44 24.11 -21.05
CA GLU A 654 36.25 24.51 -22.46
C GLU A 654 35.08 25.49 -22.65
N LEU A 655 33.95 25.23 -21.96
CA LEU A 655 32.79 26.15 -21.94
C LEU A 655 33.14 27.50 -21.28
N GLN A 656 33.92 27.49 -20.19
CA GLN A 656 34.38 28.73 -19.54
C GLN A 656 35.38 29.50 -20.46
N GLY A 657 36.19 28.78 -21.24
CA GLY A 657 37.06 29.36 -22.28
C GLY A 657 36.23 30.06 -23.34
N GLN A 658 35.22 29.40 -23.89
CA GLN A 658 34.33 29.97 -24.92
C GLN A 658 33.56 31.19 -24.41
N VAL A 659 33.10 31.18 -23.15
CA VAL A 659 32.44 32.34 -22.54
C VAL A 659 33.42 33.53 -22.38
N ARG A 660 34.68 33.23 -22.05
CA ARG A 660 35.74 34.26 -21.96
C ARG A 660 36.09 34.88 -23.29
N ASP A 661 36.15 34.05 -24.33
CA ASP A 661 36.38 34.51 -25.71
C ASP A 661 35.22 35.35 -26.25
N LEU A 662 33.96 34.94 -25.94
CA LEU A 662 32.78 35.74 -26.28
C LEU A 662 32.75 37.06 -25.51
N SER A 663 33.17 37.08 -24.26
CA SER A 663 33.26 38.34 -23.50
C SER A 663 34.39 39.24 -24.01
N GLY A 664 35.49 38.65 -24.48
CA GLY A 664 36.59 39.37 -25.13
C GLY A 664 36.14 39.97 -26.46
N MET A 665 35.42 39.24 -27.30
CA MET A 665 34.85 39.76 -28.55
C MET A 665 33.82 40.85 -28.32
N MET A 666 32.97 40.75 -27.29
CA MET A 666 32.04 41.82 -26.93
C MET A 666 32.75 43.08 -26.41
N ALA A 667 33.87 42.92 -25.72
CA ALA A 667 34.70 44.05 -25.29
C ALA A 667 35.37 44.76 -26.48
N GLN A 668 35.85 44.01 -27.48
CA GLN A 668 36.40 44.56 -28.72
C GLN A 668 35.36 45.29 -29.59
N MET A 669 34.11 44.78 -29.67
CA MET A 669 33.02 45.48 -30.36
C MET A 669 32.62 46.79 -29.67
N ARG A 670 32.78 46.93 -28.37
CA ARG A 670 32.52 48.17 -27.61
C ARG A 670 33.58 49.24 -27.82
N THR A 671 34.78 48.87 -28.21
CA THR A 671 35.87 49.82 -28.44
C THR A 671 35.96 50.36 -29.87
N GLN A 672 35.26 49.73 -30.87
CA GLN A 672 35.21 50.17 -32.23
C GLN A 672 33.97 51.02 -32.58
N GLY A 673 33.11 51.35 -31.67
CA GLY A 673 31.88 52.11 -31.85
C GLY A 673 31.87 53.45 -31.10
N ARG A 674 32.85 54.32 -31.33
CA ARG A 674 32.70 55.79 -31.15
C ARG A 674 33.48 56.55 -32.21
N PRO A 675 32.79 57.47 -32.94
CA PRO A 675 33.43 58.45 -33.74
C PRO A 675 34.15 59.53 -32.94
#